data_a6a5e18677283b268c96a9ff53aa8dbe
#
_entry.id   a6a5e18677283b268c96a9ff53aa8dbe
#
_cell.length_a   1.000
_cell.length_b   1.000
_cell.length_c   1.000
_cell.angle_alpha   90.00
_cell.angle_beta   90.00
_cell.angle_gamma   90.00
#
_symmetry.space_group_name_H-M   'P 1'
#
loop_
_entity.id
_entity.type
_entity.pdbx_description
1 polymer ?
#
loop_
_entity_poly.entity_id
_entity_poly.type
_entity_poly.pdbx_seq_one_letter_code
_entity_poly.pdbx_strand_id
1 'polypeptide(L)'
;MKHLVIAEKPSVARDIARVLHCTKKVNSYIEGNEYIVTWALGHLVTLADPEQYGEQYKTWNMDTLPMLPKEWKLVVIKQTGKQFHAIKELIYRKDVSDIIIATDAGREGELVARWILDKAANRKPLKRLWISSVTDKAIQQGFANLKPGSAYSNLYKAAVARAQSDWVVGINATRALTCKYNAQLSCGRVQTPTLAMLAAREDEIRNFNPQAFYGMKALAGGVTFVWAEAKSGSQRIFDHEKIQKLYRQSGNVLEIAEVSKKQKKSYSPALYDLTTLQRDANQRFGFSAKETLNIMQRLYENHKVLTYPRTDSRYLTGDMTGTLKERLKACATGPYRKLAGKLSMKPIKTDKSFVDNTKVSDHHAIIPTEQFVQLDHMSNEERRIYDMVVRRFLAVLSPACEYEETFLRGKMGTELFTAKGNIMKTSGWRDAYEADYEEMNEEEREDIFIKQKLPALEKGERLIVDSLTITEGSTKPPARFTEGTLIAAMENPVKYMQHKDKTLAKTLGETGGLGTVATRADIIEKLFNNFLMEKRGSEIYLTSKGKQLLKLVPQDLKSPELTADWELRLQAIAGGKESDKDFMREINHYTRSLIEEIKSADGKFCHNNLTHTKCPACGKYMLEVNGKHGKMLVCQDRECGHRETIARHTNARCPVCHKKMDLVGRGEGQRFVCSCGHKEKLSAFEQRRKKEGKGASKKDVNNYLRKQAKEAEQPLNNAFADALSKLKTI
;
A
#
# COMPACT_ATOMS: atom_id res chain seq x y z
N MET A 1 14.42 -30.36 -30.97
CA MET A 1 14.84 -29.08 -30.29
C MET A 1 13.68 -28.60 -29.45
N LYS A 2 13.95 -28.11 -28.23
CA LYS A 2 12.92 -27.65 -27.30
C LYS A 2 12.95 -26.13 -27.13
N HIS A 3 11.84 -25.55 -26.73
CA HIS A 3 11.71 -24.13 -26.37
C HIS A 3 11.74 -23.97 -24.83
N LEU A 4 12.60 -23.09 -24.32
CA LEU A 4 12.64 -22.79 -22.88
C LEU A 4 11.72 -21.60 -22.57
N VAL A 5 10.68 -21.84 -21.78
CA VAL A 5 9.73 -20.81 -21.33
C VAL A 5 10.12 -20.37 -19.91
N ILE A 6 10.30 -19.07 -19.71
CA ILE A 6 10.61 -18.48 -18.40
C ILE A 6 9.42 -17.64 -17.93
N ALA A 7 8.63 -18.18 -17.01
CA ALA A 7 7.53 -17.46 -16.37
C ALA A 7 8.02 -16.64 -15.18
N GLU A 8 7.24 -15.67 -14.68
CA GLU A 8 7.64 -14.88 -13.52
C GLU A 8 7.43 -15.61 -12.19
N LYS A 9 6.42 -16.50 -12.15
CA LYS A 9 5.95 -17.14 -10.92
C LYS A 9 5.68 -18.62 -11.13
N PRO A 10 5.87 -19.47 -10.10
CA PRO A 10 5.60 -20.91 -10.20
C PRO A 10 4.14 -21.24 -10.56
N SER A 11 3.16 -20.41 -10.15
CA SER A 11 1.74 -20.60 -10.48
C SER A 11 1.50 -20.46 -11.98
N VAL A 12 1.96 -19.35 -12.57
CA VAL A 12 1.86 -19.07 -14.01
C VAL A 12 2.59 -20.15 -14.83
N ALA A 13 3.77 -20.56 -14.36
CA ALA A 13 4.52 -21.65 -15.02
C ALA A 13 3.73 -22.95 -15.08
N ARG A 14 3.00 -23.30 -14.02
CA ARG A 14 2.16 -24.52 -14.00
C ARG A 14 0.99 -24.42 -14.98
N ASP A 15 0.36 -23.26 -15.09
CA ASP A 15 -0.74 -23.05 -16.03
C ASP A 15 -0.24 -23.12 -17.48
N ILE A 16 0.87 -22.45 -17.78
CA ILE A 16 1.52 -22.54 -19.09
C ILE A 16 1.93 -23.97 -19.39
N ALA A 17 2.57 -24.70 -18.46
CA ALA A 17 2.99 -26.07 -18.64
C ALA A 17 1.82 -27.02 -18.93
N ARG A 18 0.69 -26.82 -18.23
CA ARG A 18 -0.53 -27.59 -18.45
C ARG A 18 -1.08 -27.37 -19.86
N VAL A 19 -1.18 -26.15 -20.32
CA VAL A 19 -1.68 -25.81 -21.67
C VAL A 19 -0.73 -26.31 -22.75
N LEU A 20 0.59 -26.32 -22.49
CA LEU A 20 1.61 -26.82 -23.41
C LEU A 20 1.86 -28.34 -23.26
N HIS A 21 1.02 -29.05 -22.50
CA HIS A 21 1.12 -30.51 -22.29
C HIS A 21 2.46 -30.97 -21.70
N CYS A 22 3.10 -30.16 -20.88
CA CYS A 22 4.31 -30.53 -20.14
C CYS A 22 3.90 -31.30 -18.87
N THR A 23 4.41 -32.53 -18.71
CA THR A 23 3.98 -33.43 -17.62
C THR A 23 5.10 -33.83 -16.66
N LYS A 24 6.37 -33.85 -17.12
CA LYS A 24 7.52 -34.26 -16.30
C LYS A 24 7.90 -33.13 -15.33
N LYS A 25 7.52 -33.29 -14.08
CA LYS A 25 7.81 -32.31 -13.01
C LYS A 25 9.21 -32.53 -12.44
N VAL A 26 9.99 -31.46 -12.38
CA VAL A 26 11.28 -31.36 -11.71
C VAL A 26 11.20 -30.16 -10.70
N ASN A 27 12.07 -30.13 -9.71
CA ASN A 27 11.98 -29.12 -8.65
C ASN A 27 11.93 -27.66 -9.14
N SER A 28 12.60 -27.36 -10.26
CA SER A 28 12.75 -25.97 -10.76
C SER A 28 12.14 -25.76 -12.15
N TYR A 29 11.53 -26.77 -12.75
CA TYR A 29 10.90 -26.68 -14.07
C TYR A 29 9.93 -27.84 -14.32
N ILE A 30 9.14 -27.73 -15.40
CA ILE A 30 8.23 -28.77 -15.90
C ILE A 30 8.58 -29.00 -17.37
N GLU A 31 8.84 -30.23 -17.75
CA GLU A 31 9.31 -30.59 -19.11
C GLU A 31 8.26 -31.36 -19.88
N GLY A 32 8.09 -31.00 -21.12
CA GLY A 32 7.31 -31.71 -22.14
C GLY A 32 8.16 -32.13 -23.34
N ASN A 33 7.50 -32.53 -24.41
CA ASN A 33 8.20 -32.96 -25.65
C ASN A 33 8.85 -31.75 -26.36
N GLU A 34 8.13 -30.63 -26.49
CA GLU A 34 8.56 -29.44 -27.23
C GLU A 34 8.99 -28.30 -26.32
N TYR A 35 8.49 -28.26 -25.08
CA TYR A 35 8.68 -27.16 -24.18
C TYR A 35 9.30 -27.57 -22.83
N ILE A 36 10.10 -26.69 -22.27
CA ILE A 36 10.56 -26.74 -20.90
C ILE A 36 10.06 -25.42 -20.23
N VAL A 37 9.23 -25.54 -19.22
CA VAL A 37 8.67 -24.37 -18.53
C VAL A 37 9.32 -24.23 -17.17
N THR A 38 10.04 -23.15 -16.97
CA THR A 38 10.65 -22.75 -15.68
C THR A 38 10.09 -21.41 -15.21
N TRP A 39 10.52 -20.94 -14.05
CA TRP A 39 9.99 -19.72 -13.44
C TRP A 39 11.04 -18.95 -12.65
N ALA A 40 10.84 -17.65 -12.56
CA ALA A 40 11.46 -16.81 -11.56
C ALA A 40 10.66 -16.87 -10.23
N LEU A 41 11.15 -16.16 -9.21
CA LEU A 41 10.50 -15.99 -7.91
C LEU A 41 10.35 -14.48 -7.62
N GLY A 42 9.94 -13.72 -8.63
CA GLY A 42 10.22 -12.31 -8.75
C GLY A 42 11.68 -12.08 -9.19
N HIS A 43 12.35 -11.03 -8.72
CA HIS A 43 13.75 -10.80 -9.08
C HIS A 43 14.68 -11.89 -8.53
N LEU A 44 15.44 -12.55 -9.40
CA LEU A 44 16.54 -13.45 -9.06
C LEU A 44 17.90 -12.71 -9.13
N VAL A 45 17.94 -11.61 -9.86
CA VAL A 45 19.11 -10.81 -10.14
C VAL A 45 18.79 -9.35 -9.82
N THR A 46 19.77 -8.62 -9.29
CA THR A 46 19.67 -7.21 -8.94
C THR A 46 20.95 -6.47 -9.28
N LEU A 47 20.92 -5.13 -9.21
CA LEU A 47 22.15 -4.31 -9.27
C LEU A 47 23.02 -4.61 -8.05
N ALA A 48 24.32 -4.57 -8.24
CA ALA A 48 25.31 -4.79 -7.19
C ALA A 48 25.25 -3.70 -6.13
N ASP A 49 25.58 -4.07 -4.89
CA ASP A 49 25.77 -3.12 -3.80
C ASP A 49 27.01 -2.23 -4.04
N PRO A 50 27.09 -1.04 -3.45
CA PRO A 50 28.19 -0.11 -3.60
C PRO A 50 29.58 -0.70 -3.42
N GLU A 51 29.76 -1.60 -2.46
CA GLU A 51 31.05 -2.20 -2.13
C GLU A 51 31.67 -3.02 -3.29
N GLN A 52 30.83 -3.48 -4.22
CA GLN A 52 31.30 -4.24 -5.39
C GLN A 52 31.86 -3.36 -6.52
N TYR A 53 31.70 -2.03 -6.41
CA TYR A 53 32.24 -1.06 -7.38
C TYR A 53 33.60 -0.48 -6.97
N GLY A 54 34.05 -0.71 -5.74
CA GLY A 54 35.36 -0.29 -5.25
C GLY A 54 35.46 -0.35 -3.73
N GLU A 55 36.66 -0.60 -3.22
CA GLU A 55 36.96 -0.67 -1.78
C GLU A 55 36.59 0.62 -1.03
N GLN A 56 36.77 1.79 -1.67
CA GLN A 56 36.42 3.09 -1.11
C GLN A 56 34.91 3.22 -0.77
N TYR A 57 34.04 2.40 -1.34
CA TYR A 57 32.59 2.43 -1.09
C TYR A 57 32.16 1.48 0.03
N LYS A 58 33.06 0.71 0.61
CA LYS A 58 32.78 -0.11 1.80
C LYS A 58 32.49 0.77 3.02
N THR A 59 33.21 1.85 3.17
CA THR A 59 32.99 2.86 4.19
C THR A 59 32.11 3.99 3.65
N TRP A 60 31.27 4.56 4.51
CA TRP A 60 30.43 5.68 4.13
C TRP A 60 31.18 6.98 4.41
N ASN A 61 31.78 7.54 3.38
CA ASN A 61 32.54 8.80 3.44
C ASN A 61 31.92 9.79 2.42
N MET A 62 31.82 11.07 2.81
CA MET A 62 31.34 12.16 1.97
C MET A 62 32.27 12.41 0.77
N ASP A 63 33.58 12.22 0.93
CA ASP A 63 34.56 12.49 -0.11
C ASP A 63 34.49 11.51 -1.29
N THR A 64 33.87 10.32 -1.05
CA THR A 64 33.66 9.30 -2.09
C THR A 64 32.38 9.51 -2.91
N LEU A 65 31.63 10.58 -2.64
CA LEU A 65 30.36 10.88 -3.30
C LEU A 65 30.50 12.03 -4.30
N PRO A 66 29.77 12.00 -5.42
CA PRO A 66 28.79 11.00 -5.80
C PRO A 66 29.42 9.72 -6.37
N MET A 67 28.82 8.58 -6.04
CA MET A 67 29.11 7.30 -6.64
C MET A 67 28.32 7.13 -7.94
N LEU A 68 29.01 7.12 -9.07
CA LEU A 68 28.42 7.04 -10.42
C LEU A 68 29.10 5.90 -11.19
N PRO A 69 28.55 4.67 -11.17
CA PRO A 69 29.15 3.54 -11.86
C PRO A 69 29.28 3.78 -13.36
N LYS A 70 30.47 3.58 -13.92
CA LYS A 70 30.69 3.60 -15.38
C LYS A 70 30.13 2.34 -16.02
N GLU A 71 30.28 1.21 -15.36
CA GLU A 71 29.78 -0.09 -15.75
C GLU A 71 28.90 -0.66 -14.65
N TRP A 72 27.73 -1.14 -15.03
CA TRP A 72 26.78 -1.71 -14.11
C TRP A 72 27.02 -3.20 -13.88
N LYS A 73 27.05 -3.62 -12.63
CA LYS A 73 27.25 -5.01 -12.24
C LYS A 73 25.92 -5.63 -11.78
N LEU A 74 25.56 -6.76 -12.36
CA LEU A 74 24.43 -7.57 -11.93
C LEU A 74 24.89 -8.67 -10.97
N VAL A 75 24.14 -8.90 -9.90
CA VAL A 75 24.39 -9.93 -8.88
C VAL A 75 23.20 -10.81 -8.67
N VAL A 76 23.43 -12.09 -8.41
CA VAL A 76 22.35 -13.04 -8.06
C VAL A 76 21.96 -12.81 -6.61
N ILE A 77 20.67 -12.70 -6.35
CA ILE A 77 20.11 -12.58 -5.00
C ILE A 77 20.37 -13.91 -4.26
N LYS A 78 21.03 -13.85 -3.12
CA LYS A 78 21.52 -15.04 -2.38
C LYS A 78 20.40 -16.06 -2.11
N GLN A 79 19.21 -15.61 -1.72
CA GLN A 79 18.08 -16.46 -1.36
C GLN A 79 17.50 -17.20 -2.58
N THR A 80 17.65 -16.66 -3.77
CA THR A 80 17.09 -17.20 -5.03
C THR A 80 18.16 -17.90 -5.90
N GLY A 81 19.36 -18.02 -5.40
CA GLY A 81 20.51 -18.57 -6.15
C GLY A 81 20.26 -19.96 -6.75
N LYS A 82 19.60 -20.85 -6.02
CA LYS A 82 19.27 -22.20 -6.52
C LYS A 82 18.42 -22.15 -7.79
N GLN A 83 17.40 -21.30 -7.82
CA GLN A 83 16.51 -21.14 -8.97
C GLN A 83 17.26 -20.50 -10.15
N PHE A 84 18.09 -19.50 -9.89
CA PHE A 84 18.93 -18.89 -10.92
C PHE A 84 19.85 -19.91 -11.58
N HIS A 85 20.53 -20.75 -10.80
CA HIS A 85 21.42 -21.79 -11.34
C HIS A 85 20.66 -22.81 -12.17
N ALA A 86 19.47 -23.25 -11.73
CA ALA A 86 18.63 -24.16 -12.51
C ALA A 86 18.22 -23.55 -13.87
N ILE A 87 17.83 -22.27 -13.89
CA ILE A 87 17.49 -21.57 -15.15
C ILE A 87 18.75 -21.50 -16.05
N LYS A 88 19.90 -21.14 -15.48
CA LYS A 88 21.16 -21.07 -16.21
C LYS A 88 21.51 -22.40 -16.85
N GLU A 89 21.42 -23.51 -16.13
CA GLU A 89 21.64 -24.86 -16.68
C GLU A 89 20.71 -25.16 -17.84
N LEU A 90 19.41 -24.84 -17.73
CA LEU A 90 18.43 -25.02 -18.79
C LEU A 90 18.76 -24.17 -20.03
N ILE A 91 19.22 -22.93 -19.87
CA ILE A 91 19.66 -22.08 -21.00
C ILE A 91 20.80 -22.72 -21.77
N TYR A 92 21.73 -23.42 -21.11
CA TYR A 92 22.89 -24.05 -21.75
C TYR A 92 22.64 -25.47 -22.28
N ARG A 93 21.43 -26.03 -22.10
CA ARG A 93 21.08 -27.34 -22.68
C ARG A 93 21.20 -27.31 -24.20
N LYS A 94 21.81 -28.35 -24.76
CA LYS A 94 22.05 -28.47 -26.22
C LYS A 94 20.73 -28.68 -27.02
N ASP A 95 19.72 -29.26 -26.38
CA ASP A 95 18.41 -29.52 -27.00
C ASP A 95 17.47 -28.30 -26.91
N VAL A 96 17.86 -27.19 -26.28
CA VAL A 96 17.09 -25.95 -26.25
C VAL A 96 17.53 -25.02 -27.39
N SER A 97 16.58 -24.67 -28.27
CA SER A 97 16.83 -23.82 -29.46
C SER A 97 16.70 -22.31 -29.16
N ASP A 98 15.69 -21.93 -28.44
CA ASP A 98 15.36 -20.53 -28.14
C ASP A 98 14.72 -20.39 -26.77
N ILE A 99 14.51 -19.15 -26.34
CA ILE A 99 13.93 -18.80 -25.04
C ILE A 99 12.69 -17.95 -25.25
N ILE A 100 11.59 -18.35 -24.62
CA ILE A 100 10.33 -17.60 -24.60
C ILE A 100 10.22 -16.92 -23.24
N ILE A 101 10.29 -15.59 -23.24
CA ILE A 101 10.04 -14.76 -22.07
C ILE A 101 8.53 -14.71 -21.83
N ALA A 102 8.08 -15.27 -20.72
CA ALA A 102 6.68 -15.39 -20.31
C ALA A 102 6.45 -14.77 -18.91
N THR A 103 7.27 -13.79 -18.54
CA THR A 103 7.07 -12.95 -17.37
C THR A 103 5.93 -11.98 -17.60
N ASP A 104 5.44 -11.32 -16.53
CA ASP A 104 4.31 -10.39 -16.58
C ASP A 104 4.45 -9.38 -17.73
N ALA A 105 3.33 -9.01 -18.35
CA ALA A 105 3.27 -8.20 -19.57
C ALA A 105 3.51 -6.70 -19.28
N GLY A 106 4.65 -6.39 -18.69
CA GLY A 106 5.00 -5.05 -18.25
C GLY A 106 6.49 -4.78 -18.22
N ARG A 107 6.83 -3.55 -17.87
CA ARG A 107 8.21 -3.06 -17.77
C ARG A 107 9.03 -3.88 -16.77
N GLU A 108 8.45 -4.19 -15.61
CA GLU A 108 9.13 -4.97 -14.57
C GLU A 108 9.34 -6.43 -14.97
N GLY A 109 8.35 -7.06 -15.61
CA GLY A 109 8.49 -8.44 -16.10
C GLY A 109 9.58 -8.56 -17.15
N GLU A 110 9.72 -7.57 -18.03
CA GLU A 110 10.82 -7.52 -19.00
C GLU A 110 12.17 -7.41 -18.30
N LEU A 111 12.28 -6.59 -17.24
CA LEU A 111 13.49 -6.44 -16.45
C LEU A 111 13.89 -7.74 -15.74
N VAL A 112 12.93 -8.40 -15.09
CA VAL A 112 13.15 -9.68 -14.39
C VAL A 112 13.75 -10.71 -15.31
N ALA A 113 13.12 -10.92 -16.47
CA ALA A 113 13.59 -11.92 -17.43
C ALA A 113 14.95 -11.59 -18.04
N ARG A 114 15.13 -10.34 -18.50
CA ARG A 114 16.37 -9.93 -19.18
C ARG A 114 17.57 -9.93 -18.23
N TRP A 115 17.43 -9.49 -17.00
CA TRP A 115 18.54 -9.56 -16.04
C TRP A 115 18.97 -11.00 -15.73
N ILE A 116 18.04 -11.95 -15.70
CA ILE A 116 18.37 -13.37 -15.58
C ILE A 116 19.19 -13.82 -16.80
N LEU A 117 18.75 -13.46 -18.00
CA LEU A 117 19.39 -13.84 -19.26
C LEU A 117 20.75 -13.19 -19.43
N ASP A 118 20.89 -11.91 -19.11
CA ASP A 118 22.15 -11.15 -19.16
C ASP A 118 23.16 -11.72 -18.14
N LYS A 119 22.72 -11.98 -16.90
CA LYS A 119 23.58 -12.59 -15.87
C LYS A 119 23.97 -14.03 -16.19
N ALA A 120 23.12 -14.76 -16.91
CA ALA A 120 23.43 -16.09 -17.42
C ALA A 120 24.29 -16.07 -18.69
N ALA A 121 24.57 -14.89 -19.28
CA ALA A 121 25.26 -14.71 -20.57
C ALA A 121 24.59 -15.48 -21.72
N ASN A 122 23.26 -15.34 -21.84
CA ASN A 122 22.49 -16.00 -22.87
C ASN A 122 22.87 -15.55 -24.29
N ARG A 123 22.98 -16.48 -25.22
CA ARG A 123 23.21 -16.24 -26.66
C ARG A 123 22.09 -16.78 -27.58
N LYS A 124 21.08 -17.43 -27.00
CA LYS A 124 19.99 -18.00 -27.77
C LYS A 124 18.98 -16.93 -28.16
N PRO A 125 18.28 -17.12 -29.29
CA PRO A 125 17.21 -16.23 -29.74
C PRO A 125 16.12 -16.06 -28.66
N LEU A 126 15.54 -14.87 -28.59
CA LEU A 126 14.49 -14.52 -27.62
C LEU A 126 13.17 -14.29 -28.33
N LYS A 127 12.10 -14.87 -27.79
CA LYS A 127 10.72 -14.59 -28.12
C LYS A 127 9.98 -14.09 -26.89
N ARG A 128 8.89 -13.35 -27.07
CA ARG A 128 8.10 -12.76 -25.99
C ARG A 128 6.64 -13.21 -26.08
N LEU A 129 6.16 -13.82 -25.01
CA LEU A 129 4.75 -14.03 -24.74
C LEU A 129 4.17 -12.80 -24.04
N TRP A 130 3.15 -12.18 -24.62
CA TRP A 130 2.52 -10.98 -24.06
C TRP A 130 1.04 -11.24 -23.79
N ILE A 131 0.68 -11.55 -22.55
CA ILE A 131 -0.68 -11.85 -22.11
C ILE A 131 -0.96 -11.18 -20.77
N SER A 132 -2.20 -10.69 -20.58
CA SER A 132 -2.67 -10.05 -19.33
C SER A 132 -3.58 -10.98 -18.52
N SER A 133 -3.79 -12.22 -18.98
CA SER A 133 -4.55 -13.24 -18.28
C SER A 133 -3.92 -14.62 -18.51
N VAL A 134 -4.14 -15.55 -17.58
CA VAL A 134 -3.61 -16.92 -17.64
C VAL A 134 -4.69 -17.96 -17.93
N THR A 135 -5.78 -17.56 -18.58
CA THR A 135 -6.78 -18.50 -19.09
C THR A 135 -6.16 -19.37 -20.18
N ASP A 136 -6.66 -20.59 -20.36
CA ASP A 136 -6.18 -21.50 -21.40
C ASP A 136 -6.21 -20.86 -22.78
N LYS A 137 -7.30 -20.15 -23.08
CA LYS A 137 -7.48 -19.42 -24.32
C LYS A 137 -6.44 -18.33 -24.53
N ALA A 138 -6.16 -17.52 -23.47
CA ALA A 138 -5.16 -16.45 -23.54
C ALA A 138 -3.75 -17.03 -23.75
N ILE A 139 -3.40 -18.11 -23.06
CA ILE A 139 -2.11 -18.79 -23.22
C ILE A 139 -1.99 -19.33 -24.65
N GLN A 140 -2.97 -20.08 -25.16
CA GLN A 140 -2.95 -20.65 -26.52
C GLN A 140 -2.81 -19.55 -27.58
N GLN A 141 -3.61 -18.51 -27.51
CA GLN A 141 -3.54 -17.34 -28.40
C GLN A 141 -2.21 -16.61 -28.31
N GLY A 142 -1.68 -16.45 -27.10
CA GLY A 142 -0.38 -15.83 -26.87
C GLY A 142 0.77 -16.61 -27.50
N PHE A 143 0.79 -17.92 -27.35
CA PHE A 143 1.80 -18.79 -28.01
C PHE A 143 1.68 -18.82 -29.52
N ALA A 144 0.48 -18.69 -30.07
CA ALA A 144 0.27 -18.54 -31.51
C ALA A 144 0.78 -17.18 -32.06
N ASN A 145 0.92 -16.15 -31.18
CA ASN A 145 1.28 -14.79 -31.56
C ASN A 145 2.57 -14.29 -30.89
N LEU A 146 3.54 -15.18 -30.68
CA LEU A 146 4.83 -14.79 -30.09
C LEU A 146 5.54 -13.74 -30.95
N LYS A 147 6.05 -12.70 -30.30
CA LYS A 147 6.84 -11.65 -30.94
C LYS A 147 8.34 -11.88 -30.70
N PRO A 148 9.20 -11.36 -31.61
CA PRO A 148 10.64 -11.40 -31.36
C PRO A 148 10.98 -10.55 -30.13
N GLY A 149 11.92 -10.98 -29.30
CA GLY A 149 12.35 -10.26 -28.11
C GLY A 149 12.84 -8.83 -28.39
N SER A 150 13.39 -8.59 -29.57
CA SER A 150 13.84 -7.26 -30.01
C SER A 150 12.72 -6.20 -30.05
N ALA A 151 11.46 -6.60 -30.25
CA ALA A 151 10.32 -5.68 -30.23
C ALA A 151 10.12 -4.98 -28.87
N TYR A 152 10.67 -5.54 -27.80
CA TYR A 152 10.55 -5.02 -26.43
C TYR A 152 11.87 -4.39 -25.90
N SER A 153 12.86 -4.14 -26.79
CA SER A 153 14.16 -3.62 -26.38
C SER A 153 14.08 -2.23 -25.73
N ASN A 154 13.23 -1.35 -26.24
CA ASN A 154 13.06 -0.03 -25.64
C ASN A 154 12.33 -0.09 -24.28
N LEU A 155 11.38 -1.01 -24.12
CA LEU A 155 10.73 -1.25 -22.84
C LEU A 155 11.75 -1.73 -21.79
N TYR A 156 12.66 -2.64 -22.18
CA TYR A 156 13.76 -3.10 -21.33
C TYR A 156 14.71 -1.95 -20.97
N LYS A 157 15.12 -1.10 -21.95
CA LYS A 157 15.94 0.08 -21.67
C LYS A 157 15.31 1.01 -20.66
N ALA A 158 14.00 1.28 -20.79
CA ALA A 158 13.27 2.10 -19.82
C ALA A 158 13.26 1.47 -18.42
N ALA A 159 13.11 0.16 -18.32
CA ALA A 159 13.15 -0.55 -17.05
C ALA A 159 14.53 -0.49 -16.39
N VAL A 160 15.59 -0.69 -17.16
CA VAL A 160 16.99 -0.56 -16.69
C VAL A 160 17.30 0.87 -16.25
N ALA A 161 16.93 1.87 -17.07
CA ALA A 161 17.14 3.29 -16.74
C ALA A 161 16.43 3.68 -15.43
N ARG A 162 15.22 3.19 -15.20
CA ARG A 162 14.50 3.37 -13.93
C ARG A 162 15.25 2.77 -12.75
N ALA A 163 15.67 1.50 -12.86
CA ALA A 163 16.35 0.82 -11.78
C ALA A 163 17.71 1.49 -11.45
N GLN A 164 18.45 1.92 -12.47
CA GLN A 164 19.73 2.61 -12.33
C GLN A 164 19.55 4.01 -11.73
N SER A 165 18.57 4.78 -12.17
CA SER A 165 18.30 6.13 -11.64
C SER A 165 17.87 6.09 -10.18
N ASP A 166 16.98 5.17 -9.81
CA ASP A 166 16.56 4.97 -8.42
C ASP A 166 17.75 4.56 -7.53
N TRP A 167 18.62 3.70 -8.02
CA TRP A 167 19.83 3.28 -7.32
C TRP A 167 20.81 4.45 -7.13
N VAL A 168 21.14 5.19 -8.20
CA VAL A 168 22.09 6.31 -8.17
C VAL A 168 21.63 7.39 -7.19
N VAL A 169 20.40 7.89 -7.37
CA VAL A 169 19.90 8.99 -6.53
C VAL A 169 19.66 8.54 -5.10
N GLY A 170 19.03 7.36 -4.91
CA GLY A 170 18.70 6.86 -3.59
C GLY A 170 19.93 6.58 -2.72
N ILE A 171 20.95 5.94 -3.27
CA ILE A 171 22.19 5.60 -2.53
C ILE A 171 22.99 6.86 -2.22
N ASN A 172 23.25 7.70 -3.22
CA ASN A 172 24.06 8.89 -3.06
C ASN A 172 23.42 9.88 -2.05
N ALA A 173 22.16 10.21 -2.21
CA ALA A 173 21.48 11.12 -1.30
C ALA A 173 21.39 10.56 0.13
N THR A 174 21.08 9.26 0.29
CA THR A 174 21.05 8.61 1.61
C THR A 174 22.41 8.62 2.28
N ARG A 175 23.49 8.29 1.56
CA ARG A 175 24.84 8.32 2.10
C ARG A 175 25.29 9.73 2.45
N ALA A 176 25.05 10.72 1.58
CA ALA A 176 25.42 12.11 1.82
C ALA A 176 24.75 12.68 3.09
N LEU A 177 23.43 12.53 3.20
CA LEU A 177 22.71 12.96 4.40
C LEU A 177 23.18 12.23 5.66
N THR A 178 23.39 10.93 5.56
CA THR A 178 23.83 10.12 6.70
C THR A 178 25.24 10.50 7.17
N CYS A 179 26.17 10.74 6.23
CA CYS A 179 27.54 11.18 6.56
C CYS A 179 27.57 12.59 7.14
N LYS A 180 26.90 13.53 6.46
CA LYS A 180 26.92 14.95 6.89
C LYS A 180 26.32 15.15 8.28
N TYR A 181 25.18 14.50 8.56
CA TYR A 181 24.45 14.73 9.80
C TYR A 181 24.70 13.66 10.87
N ASN A 182 25.58 12.71 10.61
CA ASN A 182 25.88 11.59 11.50
C ASN A 182 24.62 10.88 12.06
N ALA A 183 23.61 10.72 11.20
CA ALA A 183 22.31 10.12 11.53
C ALA A 183 21.81 9.28 10.36
N GLN A 184 21.18 8.14 10.63
CA GLN A 184 20.59 7.32 9.57
C GLN A 184 19.41 8.05 8.91
N LEU A 185 19.66 8.73 7.82
CA LEU A 185 18.71 9.55 7.08
C LEU A 185 18.56 8.99 5.66
N SER A 186 17.58 8.10 5.48
CA SER A 186 17.30 7.56 4.15
C SER A 186 16.31 8.45 3.39
N CYS A 187 16.57 8.69 2.13
CA CYS A 187 15.70 9.42 1.22
C CYS A 187 15.61 8.75 -0.14
N GLY A 188 14.71 9.21 -0.98
CA GLY A 188 14.51 8.72 -2.33
C GLY A 188 13.25 9.30 -2.95
N ARG A 189 13.13 9.23 -4.29
CA ARG A 189 12.09 9.90 -5.07
C ARG A 189 10.64 9.47 -4.78
N VAL A 190 10.42 8.38 -4.06
CA VAL A 190 9.07 7.94 -3.65
C VAL A 190 8.86 8.11 -2.15
N GLN A 191 9.78 7.62 -1.32
CA GLN A 191 9.64 7.67 0.13
C GLN A 191 9.64 9.11 0.68
N THR A 192 10.43 10.00 0.11
CA THR A 192 10.53 11.40 0.60
C THR A 192 9.31 12.22 0.26
N PRO A 193 8.75 12.21 -0.98
CA PRO A 193 7.48 12.86 -1.26
C PRO A 193 6.32 12.29 -0.43
N THR A 194 6.29 10.97 -0.17
CA THR A 194 5.29 10.37 0.71
C THR A 194 5.34 10.96 2.12
N LEU A 195 6.55 11.15 2.65
CA LEU A 195 6.74 11.79 3.94
C LEU A 195 6.36 13.29 3.91
N ALA A 196 6.65 13.99 2.79
CA ALA A 196 6.29 15.38 2.59
C ALA A 196 4.76 15.60 2.53
N MET A 197 4.01 14.68 1.92
CA MET A 197 2.55 14.72 1.92
C MET A 197 1.99 14.63 3.35
N LEU A 198 2.60 13.81 4.20
CA LEU A 198 2.21 13.72 5.62
C LEU A 198 2.50 15.04 6.35
N ALA A 199 3.64 15.69 6.07
CA ALA A 199 3.97 17.00 6.61
C ALA A 199 2.97 18.07 6.19
N ALA A 200 2.64 18.14 4.90
CA ALA A 200 1.66 19.07 4.37
C ALA A 200 0.29 18.91 5.05
N ARG A 201 -0.15 17.66 5.29
CA ARG A 201 -1.39 17.39 6.01
C ARG A 201 -1.32 17.84 7.48
N GLU A 202 -0.19 17.63 8.17
CA GLU A 202 -0.01 18.12 9.53
C GLU A 202 -0.04 19.66 9.58
N ASP A 203 0.53 20.34 8.58
CA ASP A 203 0.51 21.78 8.45
C ASP A 203 -0.89 22.30 8.12
N GLU A 204 -1.64 21.66 7.22
CA GLU A 204 -3.05 21.96 6.96
C GLU A 204 -3.88 21.90 8.26
N ILE A 205 -3.68 20.86 9.08
CA ILE A 205 -4.41 20.70 10.34
C ILE A 205 -4.00 21.75 11.36
N ARG A 206 -2.68 22.01 11.50
CA ARG A 206 -2.15 22.98 12.49
C ARG A 206 -2.59 24.40 12.20
N ASN A 207 -2.62 24.77 10.92
CA ASN A 207 -2.95 26.13 10.48
C ASN A 207 -4.45 26.32 10.21
N PHE A 208 -5.25 25.28 10.44
CA PHE A 208 -6.69 25.35 10.23
C PHE A 208 -7.35 26.26 11.28
N ASN A 209 -8.14 27.20 10.79
CA ASN A 209 -8.95 28.08 11.65
C ASN A 209 -10.43 27.68 11.52
N PRO A 210 -11.03 27.06 12.56
CA PRO A 210 -12.44 26.70 12.54
C PRO A 210 -13.34 27.92 12.37
N GLN A 211 -14.32 27.83 11.47
CA GLN A 211 -15.33 28.86 11.28
C GLN A 211 -16.69 28.30 11.68
N ALA A 212 -17.41 29.03 12.52
CA ALA A 212 -18.79 28.71 12.86
C ALA A 212 -19.68 28.89 11.62
N PHE A 213 -20.60 27.99 11.44
CA PHE A 213 -21.66 28.13 10.43
C PHE A 213 -23.01 27.76 11.04
N TYR A 214 -24.06 28.34 10.49
CA TYR A 214 -25.43 28.21 10.96
C TYR A 214 -26.33 27.72 9.82
N GLY A 215 -27.39 27.04 10.16
CA GLY A 215 -28.46 26.64 9.27
C GLY A 215 -29.79 26.68 9.97
N MET A 216 -30.87 26.31 9.31
CA MET A 216 -32.18 26.16 9.93
C MET A 216 -32.81 24.83 9.55
N LYS A 217 -33.55 24.22 10.49
CA LYS A 217 -34.41 23.07 10.28
C LYS A 217 -35.82 23.38 10.71
N ALA A 218 -36.79 23.06 9.86
CA ALA A 218 -38.20 23.15 10.16
C ALA A 218 -38.81 21.74 10.20
N LEU A 219 -39.52 21.41 11.27
CA LEU A 219 -40.37 20.23 11.34
C LEU A 219 -41.78 20.64 10.97
N ALA A 220 -42.37 20.04 9.92
CA ALA A 220 -43.72 20.33 9.47
C ALA A 220 -44.32 19.08 8.85
N GLY A 221 -45.54 18.71 9.27
CA GLY A 221 -46.24 17.52 8.80
C GLY A 221 -45.43 16.23 8.97
N GLY A 222 -44.65 16.10 10.03
CA GLY A 222 -43.79 14.96 10.33
C GLY A 222 -42.51 14.87 9.44
N VAL A 223 -42.23 15.90 8.63
CA VAL A 223 -41.08 16.00 7.74
C VAL A 223 -40.12 17.03 8.24
N THR A 224 -38.85 16.67 8.30
CA THR A 224 -37.76 17.62 8.57
C THR A 224 -37.29 18.28 7.27
N PHE A 225 -37.52 19.56 7.15
CA PHE A 225 -37.05 20.40 6.06
C PHE A 225 -35.81 21.17 6.49
N VAL A 226 -34.81 21.21 5.60
CA VAL A 226 -33.55 21.95 5.83
C VAL A 226 -33.56 23.20 4.96
N TRP A 227 -33.28 24.33 5.54
CA TRP A 227 -33.13 25.61 4.82
C TRP A 227 -32.04 25.52 3.75
N ALA A 228 -32.28 26.16 2.62
CA ALA A 228 -31.30 26.27 1.55
C ALA A 228 -31.37 27.67 0.90
N GLU A 229 -30.21 28.30 0.72
CA GLU A 229 -30.11 29.58 0.04
C GLU A 229 -30.59 29.46 -1.41
N ALA A 230 -31.50 30.34 -1.81
CA ALA A 230 -32.19 30.23 -3.11
C ALA A 230 -31.25 30.23 -4.34
N LYS A 231 -30.14 31.00 -4.27
CA LYS A 231 -29.19 31.15 -5.41
C LYS A 231 -28.15 30.04 -5.46
N SER A 232 -27.56 29.68 -4.33
CA SER A 232 -26.43 28.76 -4.25
C SER A 232 -26.83 27.32 -3.88
N GLY A 233 -28.01 27.13 -3.27
CA GLY A 233 -28.41 25.88 -2.65
C GLY A 233 -27.64 25.56 -1.36
N SER A 234 -26.81 26.46 -0.86
CA SER A 234 -26.05 26.27 0.36
C SER A 234 -26.97 26.13 1.56
N GLN A 235 -26.70 25.17 2.43
CA GLN A 235 -27.41 24.98 3.70
C GLN A 235 -26.67 25.61 4.88
N ARG A 236 -25.61 26.39 4.60
CA ARG A 236 -24.72 26.99 5.61
C ARG A 236 -24.58 28.49 5.41
N ILE A 237 -24.73 29.22 6.50
CA ILE A 237 -24.48 30.66 6.60
C ILE A 237 -23.38 30.87 7.64
N PHE A 238 -22.37 31.68 7.31
CA PHE A 238 -21.26 32.00 8.23
C PHE A 238 -21.49 33.26 9.05
N ASP A 239 -22.62 33.91 8.86
CA ASP A 239 -23.04 35.14 9.54
C ASP A 239 -24.19 34.84 10.52
N HIS A 240 -23.91 35.01 11.81
CA HIS A 240 -24.87 34.77 12.88
C HIS A 240 -26.04 35.76 12.88
N GLU A 241 -25.79 37.04 12.58
CA GLU A 241 -26.86 38.04 12.53
C GLU A 241 -27.82 37.80 11.39
N LYS A 242 -27.26 37.39 10.22
CA LYS A 242 -28.04 37.03 9.04
C LYS A 242 -28.98 35.86 9.33
N ILE A 243 -28.51 34.78 9.99
CA ILE A 243 -29.38 33.61 10.28
C ILE A 243 -30.45 34.01 11.32
N GLN A 244 -30.14 34.81 12.31
CA GLN A 244 -31.11 35.32 13.32
C GLN A 244 -32.20 36.16 12.66
N LYS A 245 -31.84 37.02 11.73
CA LYS A 245 -32.80 37.81 10.93
C LYS A 245 -33.72 36.94 10.11
N LEU A 246 -33.16 35.95 9.38
CA LEU A 246 -33.94 34.98 8.58
C LEU A 246 -34.89 34.19 9.46
N TYR A 247 -34.43 33.74 10.63
CA TYR A 247 -35.25 32.99 11.60
C TYR A 247 -36.44 33.81 12.08
N ARG A 248 -36.24 35.11 12.42
CA ARG A 248 -37.34 36.00 12.88
C ARG A 248 -38.33 36.33 11.75
N GLN A 249 -37.88 36.37 10.51
CA GLN A 249 -38.69 36.65 9.32
C GLN A 249 -39.41 35.41 8.77
N SER A 250 -39.03 34.21 9.24
CA SER A 250 -39.69 32.99 8.87
C SER A 250 -41.08 32.92 9.54
N GLY A 251 -42.07 32.53 8.77
CA GLY A 251 -43.44 32.32 9.30
C GLY A 251 -43.59 30.97 10.00
N ASN A 252 -44.82 30.64 10.35
CA ASN A 252 -45.18 29.37 10.96
C ASN A 252 -45.90 28.41 9.99
N VAL A 253 -45.97 28.75 8.70
CA VAL A 253 -46.58 27.93 7.64
C VAL A 253 -45.56 27.71 6.52
N LEU A 254 -45.36 26.45 6.17
CA LEU A 254 -44.53 26.03 5.05
C LEU A 254 -45.45 25.56 3.91
N GLU A 255 -45.38 26.29 2.78
CA GLU A 255 -46.12 25.93 1.58
C GLU A 255 -45.27 25.09 0.65
N ILE A 256 -45.75 23.95 0.20
CA ILE A 256 -45.05 23.06 -0.75
C ILE A 256 -44.99 23.70 -2.14
N ALA A 257 -43.84 24.22 -2.54
CA ALA A 257 -43.69 24.89 -3.82
C ALA A 257 -43.41 23.89 -4.97
N GLU A 258 -42.76 22.76 -4.66
CA GLU A 258 -42.39 21.77 -5.66
C GLU A 258 -42.32 20.37 -5.02
N VAL A 259 -42.87 19.39 -5.75
CA VAL A 259 -42.73 17.96 -5.45
C VAL A 259 -42.15 17.31 -6.70
N SER A 260 -41.00 16.67 -6.55
CA SER A 260 -40.30 15.95 -7.63
C SER A 260 -40.06 14.51 -7.21
N LYS A 261 -40.58 13.55 -8.01
CA LYS A 261 -40.29 12.12 -7.84
C LYS A 261 -39.48 11.64 -9.02
N LYS A 262 -38.35 11.02 -8.77
CA LYS A 262 -37.46 10.52 -9.79
C LYS A 262 -37.00 9.08 -9.49
N GLN A 263 -37.16 8.21 -10.46
CA GLN A 263 -36.58 6.88 -10.39
C GLN A 263 -35.10 6.98 -10.63
N LYS A 264 -34.32 6.46 -9.71
CA LYS A 264 -32.84 6.46 -9.76
C LYS A 264 -32.28 5.06 -9.65
N LYS A 265 -31.10 4.87 -10.25
CA LYS A 265 -30.32 3.63 -10.17
C LYS A 265 -28.99 3.92 -9.51
N SER A 266 -28.60 3.06 -8.58
CA SER A 266 -27.29 3.04 -7.99
C SER A 266 -26.57 1.76 -8.43
N TYR A 267 -25.39 1.90 -8.97
CA TYR A 267 -24.56 0.78 -9.44
C TYR A 267 -23.57 0.36 -8.33
N SER A 268 -23.12 -0.89 -8.39
CA SER A 268 -22.11 -1.40 -7.47
C SER A 268 -20.79 -0.62 -7.60
N PRO A 269 -19.99 -0.53 -6.54
CA PRO A 269 -18.59 -0.13 -6.68
C PRO A 269 -17.86 -1.08 -7.65
N ALA A 270 -16.81 -0.59 -8.32
CA ALA A 270 -15.99 -1.41 -9.21
C ALA A 270 -15.30 -2.55 -8.47
N LEU A 271 -14.82 -3.56 -9.19
CA LEU A 271 -13.99 -4.64 -8.63
C LEU A 271 -12.76 -4.07 -7.89
N TYR A 272 -12.15 -4.89 -7.06
CA TYR A 272 -10.95 -4.48 -6.33
C TYR A 272 -9.69 -4.53 -7.17
N ASP A 273 -8.92 -3.44 -7.13
CA ASP A 273 -7.48 -3.42 -7.23
C ASP A 273 -6.84 -3.57 -5.83
N LEU A 274 -5.52 -3.68 -5.77
CA LEU A 274 -4.84 -3.83 -4.47
C LEU A 274 -4.98 -2.57 -3.60
N THR A 275 -4.84 -1.37 -4.18
CA THR A 275 -4.91 -0.09 -3.44
C THR A 275 -6.26 0.08 -2.77
N THR A 276 -7.35 -0.14 -3.51
CA THR A 276 -8.71 -0.01 -2.97
C THR A 276 -8.97 -1.06 -1.90
N LEU A 277 -8.51 -2.30 -2.11
CA LEU A 277 -8.66 -3.37 -1.11
C LEU A 277 -7.89 -3.04 0.18
N GLN A 278 -6.65 -2.56 0.08
CA GLN A 278 -5.84 -2.15 1.25
C GLN A 278 -6.49 -1.00 2.02
N ARG A 279 -7.05 0.00 1.31
CA ARG A 279 -7.76 1.12 1.92
C ARG A 279 -9.00 0.63 2.68
N ASP A 280 -9.85 -0.15 2.03
CA ASP A 280 -11.10 -0.62 2.60
C ASP A 280 -10.85 -1.61 3.77
N ALA A 281 -9.81 -2.47 3.67
CA ALA A 281 -9.40 -3.35 4.76
C ALA A 281 -8.82 -2.58 5.96
N ASN A 282 -8.06 -1.50 5.71
CA ASN A 282 -7.56 -0.63 6.77
C ASN A 282 -8.71 0.09 7.48
N GLN A 283 -9.69 0.61 6.74
CA GLN A 283 -10.86 1.29 7.30
C GLN A 283 -11.71 0.34 8.15
N ARG A 284 -12.01 -0.87 7.63
CA ARG A 284 -12.93 -1.82 8.28
C ARG A 284 -12.30 -2.60 9.44
N PHE A 285 -11.03 -3.01 9.29
CA PHE A 285 -10.39 -3.97 10.19
C PHE A 285 -9.11 -3.43 10.83
N GLY A 286 -8.66 -2.23 10.47
CA GLY A 286 -7.40 -1.66 10.92
C GLY A 286 -6.15 -2.37 10.37
N PHE A 287 -6.30 -3.26 9.37
CA PHE A 287 -5.17 -3.96 8.78
C PHE A 287 -4.22 -2.98 8.11
N SER A 288 -2.92 -3.19 8.32
CA SER A 288 -1.92 -2.43 7.58
C SER A 288 -1.92 -2.81 6.10
N ALA A 289 -1.38 -1.93 5.26
CA ALA A 289 -1.21 -2.21 3.84
C ALA A 289 -0.40 -3.48 3.59
N LYS A 290 0.68 -3.66 4.36
CA LYS A 290 1.55 -4.84 4.26
C LYS A 290 0.85 -6.11 4.73
N GLU A 291 0.10 -6.03 5.82
CA GLU A 291 -0.68 -7.14 6.35
C GLU A 291 -1.74 -7.60 5.34
N THR A 292 -2.51 -6.67 4.76
CA THR A 292 -3.49 -6.96 3.71
C THR A 292 -2.83 -7.66 2.52
N LEU A 293 -1.67 -7.16 2.04
CA LEU A 293 -0.93 -7.79 0.96
C LEU A 293 -0.48 -9.21 1.31
N ASN A 294 0.03 -9.43 2.52
CA ASN A 294 0.48 -10.75 2.97
C ASN A 294 -0.69 -11.75 3.07
N ILE A 295 -1.86 -11.30 3.54
CA ILE A 295 -3.08 -12.11 3.58
C ILE A 295 -3.49 -12.49 2.15
N MET A 296 -3.54 -11.50 1.26
CA MET A 296 -3.85 -11.73 -0.16
C MET A 296 -2.90 -12.72 -0.83
N GLN A 297 -1.60 -12.61 -0.51
CA GLN A 297 -0.59 -13.54 -1.05
C GLN A 297 -0.88 -14.98 -0.62
N ARG A 298 -1.30 -15.22 0.63
CA ARG A 298 -1.69 -16.56 1.09
C ARG A 298 -2.96 -17.06 0.43
N LEU A 299 -3.98 -16.20 0.24
CA LEU A 299 -5.22 -16.55 -0.45
C LEU A 299 -4.97 -16.90 -1.93
N TYR A 300 -3.99 -16.26 -2.56
CA TYR A 300 -3.57 -16.53 -3.93
C TYR A 300 -2.68 -17.78 -4.04
N GLU A 301 -1.63 -17.92 -3.23
CA GLU A 301 -0.61 -18.97 -3.39
C GLU A 301 -0.99 -20.28 -2.71
N ASN A 302 -1.47 -20.21 -1.46
CA ASN A 302 -1.74 -21.39 -0.64
C ASN A 302 -3.15 -21.92 -0.89
N HIS A 303 -4.15 -21.07 -0.71
CA HIS A 303 -5.56 -21.43 -0.90
C HIS A 303 -5.98 -21.44 -2.37
N LYS A 304 -5.35 -20.62 -3.21
CA LYS A 304 -5.63 -20.46 -4.65
C LYS A 304 -7.05 -20.03 -4.98
N VAL A 305 -7.70 -19.33 -4.05
CA VAL A 305 -9.12 -18.95 -4.14
C VAL A 305 -9.33 -17.52 -4.65
N LEU A 306 -8.28 -16.72 -4.72
CA LEU A 306 -8.30 -15.38 -5.31
C LEU A 306 -7.27 -15.26 -6.42
N THR A 307 -7.49 -14.33 -7.35
CA THR A 307 -6.56 -14.01 -8.42
C THR A 307 -5.36 -13.22 -7.92
N TYR A 308 -4.40 -12.93 -8.77
CA TYR A 308 -3.14 -12.28 -8.40
C TYR A 308 -3.38 -10.93 -7.69
N PRO A 309 -2.77 -10.70 -6.52
CA PRO A 309 -3.10 -9.56 -5.68
C PRO A 309 -2.52 -8.23 -6.12
N ARG A 310 -1.39 -8.22 -6.85
CA ARG A 310 -0.67 -6.97 -7.18
C ARG A 310 -1.12 -6.42 -8.52
N THR A 311 -2.34 -5.90 -8.57
CA THR A 311 -2.96 -5.29 -9.75
C THR A 311 -3.45 -3.89 -9.44
N ASP A 312 -3.35 -3.00 -10.42
CA ASP A 312 -3.91 -1.66 -10.44
C ASP A 312 -5.25 -1.61 -11.21
N SER A 313 -5.62 -2.70 -11.88
CA SER A 313 -6.86 -2.78 -12.64
C SER A 313 -8.05 -3.17 -11.79
N ARG A 314 -9.18 -2.54 -12.08
CA ARG A 314 -10.52 -2.85 -11.55
C ARG A 314 -11.42 -3.52 -12.60
N TYR A 315 -10.81 -3.96 -13.71
CA TYR A 315 -11.52 -4.50 -14.87
C TYR A 315 -11.05 -5.92 -15.17
N LEU A 316 -11.93 -6.66 -15.86
CA LEU A 316 -11.64 -7.99 -16.39
C LEU A 316 -11.40 -7.89 -17.89
N THR A 317 -10.69 -8.88 -18.43
CA THR A 317 -10.53 -9.07 -19.87
C THR A 317 -11.70 -9.85 -20.46
N GLY A 318 -11.98 -9.65 -21.75
CA GLY A 318 -13.11 -10.30 -22.43
C GLY A 318 -13.05 -11.83 -22.48
N ASP A 319 -11.85 -12.41 -22.46
CA ASP A 319 -11.64 -13.88 -22.42
C ASP A 319 -12.09 -14.51 -21.09
N MET A 320 -12.14 -13.72 -20.00
CA MET A 320 -12.58 -14.20 -18.70
C MET A 320 -14.09 -14.31 -18.55
N THR A 321 -14.87 -13.69 -19.43
CA THR A 321 -16.32 -13.68 -19.32
C THR A 321 -16.95 -15.09 -19.29
N GLY A 322 -16.35 -16.01 -20.03
CA GLY A 322 -16.77 -17.43 -20.06
C GLY A 322 -16.59 -18.17 -18.73
N THR A 323 -15.63 -17.74 -17.89
CA THR A 323 -15.31 -18.40 -16.62
C THR A 323 -16.12 -17.90 -15.44
N LEU A 324 -16.86 -16.78 -15.58
CA LEU A 324 -17.58 -16.13 -14.48
C LEU A 324 -18.59 -17.04 -13.80
N LYS A 325 -19.27 -17.91 -14.56
CA LYS A 325 -20.23 -18.88 -13.98
C LYS A 325 -19.56 -19.93 -13.11
N GLU A 326 -18.39 -20.41 -13.51
CA GLU A 326 -17.62 -21.38 -12.73
C GLU A 326 -17.11 -20.75 -11.44
N ARG A 327 -16.63 -19.51 -11.51
CA ARG A 327 -16.20 -18.73 -10.34
C ARG A 327 -17.36 -18.47 -9.36
N LEU A 328 -18.58 -18.18 -9.86
CA LEU A 328 -19.78 -18.05 -9.02
C LEU A 328 -20.08 -19.38 -8.31
N LYS A 329 -20.00 -20.52 -9.00
CA LYS A 329 -20.21 -21.85 -8.40
C LYS A 329 -19.14 -22.16 -7.35
N ALA A 330 -17.88 -21.83 -7.62
CA ALA A 330 -16.77 -22.10 -6.73
C ALA A 330 -16.87 -21.32 -5.41
N CYS A 331 -17.35 -20.08 -5.44
CA CYS A 331 -17.54 -19.26 -4.24
C CYS A 331 -18.92 -19.44 -3.59
N ALA A 332 -19.84 -20.27 -4.13
CA ALA A 332 -21.20 -20.48 -3.62
C ALA A 332 -21.23 -21.35 -2.35
N THR A 333 -20.52 -20.91 -1.30
CA THR A 333 -20.45 -21.58 0.00
C THR A 333 -20.80 -20.63 1.14
N GLY A 334 -21.19 -21.17 2.30
CA GLY A 334 -21.51 -20.38 3.48
C GLY A 334 -22.48 -19.22 3.19
N PRO A 335 -22.14 -17.98 3.59
CA PRO A 335 -23.03 -16.83 3.44
C PRO A 335 -23.26 -16.42 1.99
N TYR A 336 -22.41 -16.84 1.05
CA TYR A 336 -22.51 -16.44 -0.36
C TYR A 336 -23.45 -17.34 -1.17
N ARG A 337 -23.80 -18.52 -0.65
CA ARG A 337 -24.51 -19.61 -1.37
C ARG A 337 -25.79 -19.13 -2.05
N LYS A 338 -26.62 -18.38 -1.33
CA LYS A 338 -27.92 -17.91 -1.81
C LYS A 338 -27.78 -16.96 -3.01
N LEU A 339 -26.93 -15.94 -2.88
CA LEU A 339 -26.75 -14.93 -3.92
C LEU A 339 -25.96 -15.46 -5.12
N ALA A 340 -24.85 -16.16 -4.89
CA ALA A 340 -24.06 -16.75 -5.95
C ALA A 340 -24.87 -17.79 -6.74
N GLY A 341 -25.68 -18.61 -6.06
CA GLY A 341 -26.62 -19.56 -6.69
C GLY A 341 -27.64 -18.84 -7.59
N LYS A 342 -28.29 -17.77 -7.07
CA LYS A 342 -29.25 -16.96 -7.84
C LYS A 342 -28.62 -16.34 -9.09
N LEU A 343 -27.40 -15.85 -8.98
CA LEU A 343 -26.67 -15.23 -10.10
C LEU A 343 -26.20 -16.25 -11.13
N SER A 344 -25.79 -17.45 -10.71
CA SER A 344 -25.34 -18.51 -11.63
C SER A 344 -26.44 -19.09 -12.51
N MET A 345 -27.71 -18.99 -12.09
CA MET A 345 -28.88 -19.45 -12.85
C MET A 345 -29.25 -18.54 -14.02
N LYS A 346 -28.76 -17.31 -14.02
CA LYS A 346 -29.07 -16.30 -15.04
C LYS A 346 -27.90 -16.14 -16.03
N PRO A 347 -28.15 -15.69 -17.27
CA PRO A 347 -27.09 -15.22 -18.14
C PRO A 347 -26.37 -14.02 -17.50
N ILE A 348 -25.05 -14.09 -17.39
CA ILE A 348 -24.25 -12.98 -16.88
C ILE A 348 -24.13 -11.94 -18.00
N LYS A 349 -24.69 -10.76 -17.76
CA LYS A 349 -24.55 -9.63 -18.67
C LYS A 349 -23.23 -8.92 -18.35
N THR A 350 -22.33 -8.88 -19.31
CA THR A 350 -21.05 -8.16 -19.20
C THR A 350 -21.13 -6.87 -20.01
N ASP A 351 -20.61 -5.80 -19.46
CA ASP A 351 -20.51 -4.50 -20.09
C ASP A 351 -19.18 -3.82 -19.74
N LYS A 352 -18.95 -2.64 -20.31
CA LYS A 352 -17.72 -1.87 -20.09
C LYS A 352 -17.54 -1.32 -18.67
N SER A 353 -18.48 -1.51 -17.76
CA SER A 353 -18.34 -1.10 -16.36
C SER A 353 -17.34 -1.95 -15.59
N PHE A 354 -17.15 -3.23 -15.99
CA PHE A 354 -16.21 -4.14 -15.36
C PHE A 354 -15.45 -5.07 -16.32
N VAL A 355 -15.77 -5.09 -17.63
CA VAL A 355 -15.06 -5.86 -18.67
C VAL A 355 -14.58 -4.89 -19.73
N ASP A 356 -13.29 -4.54 -19.69
CA ASP A 356 -12.68 -3.62 -20.65
C ASP A 356 -11.19 -3.94 -20.82
N ASN A 357 -10.83 -4.53 -21.94
CA ASN A 357 -9.44 -4.90 -22.27
C ASN A 357 -8.48 -3.70 -22.26
N THR A 358 -8.97 -2.50 -22.57
CA THR A 358 -8.13 -1.30 -22.65
C THR A 358 -7.73 -0.76 -21.26
N LYS A 359 -8.41 -1.22 -20.21
CA LYS A 359 -8.19 -0.84 -18.81
C LYS A 359 -7.52 -1.95 -18.00
N VAL A 360 -7.05 -2.99 -18.64
CA VAL A 360 -6.25 -4.05 -18.04
C VAL A 360 -4.84 -3.95 -18.61
N SER A 361 -3.88 -3.65 -17.73
CA SER A 361 -2.46 -3.59 -18.07
C SER A 361 -1.82 -4.99 -17.98
N ASP A 362 -1.07 -5.23 -16.93
CA ASP A 362 -0.35 -6.48 -16.68
C ASP A 362 -1.28 -7.56 -16.08
N HIS A 363 -2.23 -7.13 -15.25
CA HIS A 363 -3.15 -8.00 -14.52
C HIS A 363 -4.55 -7.40 -14.46
N HIS A 364 -5.57 -8.27 -14.48
CA HIS A 364 -6.96 -7.90 -14.26
C HIS A 364 -7.29 -7.71 -12.76
N ALA A 365 -8.51 -7.26 -12.46
CA ALA A 365 -9.01 -7.05 -11.10
C ALA A 365 -8.91 -8.31 -10.21
N ILE A 366 -8.90 -8.08 -8.90
CA ILE A 366 -8.91 -9.14 -7.89
C ILE A 366 -10.32 -9.73 -7.78
N ILE A 367 -10.46 -11.00 -8.10
CA ILE A 367 -11.73 -11.75 -8.04
C ILE A 367 -11.51 -13.19 -7.53
N PRO A 368 -12.57 -13.92 -7.15
CA PRO A 368 -12.48 -15.35 -6.87
C PRO A 368 -12.01 -16.14 -8.09
N THR A 369 -11.30 -17.24 -7.84
CA THR A 369 -10.93 -18.23 -8.87
C THR A 369 -12.02 -19.29 -9.05
N GLU A 370 -11.78 -20.25 -9.93
CA GLU A 370 -12.60 -21.45 -10.12
C GLU A 370 -12.35 -22.52 -9.03
N GLN A 371 -11.40 -22.27 -8.11
CA GLN A 371 -11.08 -23.17 -7.01
C GLN A 371 -12.20 -23.19 -5.97
N PHE A 372 -12.70 -24.36 -5.62
CA PHE A 372 -13.67 -24.52 -4.56
C PHE A 372 -13.12 -24.08 -3.20
N VAL A 373 -13.93 -23.34 -2.45
CA VAL A 373 -13.50 -22.68 -1.22
C VAL A 373 -13.87 -23.49 0.03
N GLN A 374 -12.88 -23.69 0.90
CA GLN A 374 -13.04 -24.27 2.23
C GLN A 374 -12.81 -23.20 3.29
N LEU A 375 -13.87 -22.49 3.69
CA LEU A 375 -13.78 -21.36 4.63
C LEU A 375 -13.20 -21.77 5.98
N ASP A 376 -13.43 -23.00 6.43
CA ASP A 376 -12.96 -23.50 7.74
C ASP A 376 -11.43 -23.66 7.81
N HIS A 377 -10.76 -23.74 6.66
CA HIS A 377 -9.29 -23.82 6.58
C HIS A 377 -8.62 -22.45 6.58
N MET A 378 -9.39 -21.35 6.55
CA MET A 378 -8.88 -20.00 6.57
C MET A 378 -8.80 -19.42 7.98
N SER A 379 -7.78 -18.61 8.25
CA SER A 379 -7.75 -17.77 9.45
C SER A 379 -8.87 -16.72 9.43
N ASN A 380 -9.14 -16.09 10.57
CA ASN A 380 -10.14 -15.02 10.63
C ASN A 380 -9.79 -13.83 9.72
N GLU A 381 -8.51 -13.48 9.64
CA GLU A 381 -8.01 -12.40 8.78
C GLU A 381 -8.17 -12.76 7.30
N GLU A 382 -7.88 -14.02 6.94
CA GLU A 382 -8.04 -14.52 5.58
C GLU A 382 -9.52 -14.53 5.17
N ARG A 383 -10.42 -14.98 6.07
CA ARG A 383 -11.87 -14.93 5.84
C ARG A 383 -12.37 -13.51 5.60
N ARG A 384 -11.92 -12.52 6.39
CA ARG A 384 -12.31 -11.11 6.24
C ARG A 384 -11.92 -10.55 4.88
N ILE A 385 -10.69 -10.77 4.43
CA ILE A 385 -10.25 -10.29 3.11
C ILE A 385 -10.96 -11.05 1.98
N TYR A 386 -11.12 -12.36 2.11
CA TYR A 386 -11.87 -13.16 1.15
C TYR A 386 -13.31 -12.69 1.03
N ASP A 387 -13.98 -12.43 2.15
CA ASP A 387 -15.36 -11.91 2.22
C ASP A 387 -15.50 -10.58 1.47
N MET A 388 -14.59 -9.64 1.68
CA MET A 388 -14.60 -8.36 0.95
C MET A 388 -14.56 -8.56 -0.56
N VAL A 389 -13.66 -9.42 -1.03
CA VAL A 389 -13.49 -9.67 -2.48
C VAL A 389 -14.70 -10.38 -3.08
N VAL A 390 -15.22 -11.42 -2.41
CA VAL A 390 -16.36 -12.18 -2.90
C VAL A 390 -17.60 -11.31 -2.94
N ARG A 391 -17.91 -10.56 -1.88
CA ARG A 391 -19.06 -9.64 -1.85
C ARG A 391 -18.97 -8.60 -2.95
N ARG A 392 -17.79 -8.03 -3.20
CA ARG A 392 -17.57 -7.08 -4.29
C ARG A 392 -17.80 -7.74 -5.67
N PHE A 393 -17.33 -8.94 -5.87
CA PHE A 393 -17.54 -9.71 -7.08
C PHE A 393 -19.03 -10.02 -7.32
N LEU A 394 -19.76 -10.48 -6.29
CA LEU A 394 -21.19 -10.72 -6.36
C LEU A 394 -21.98 -9.42 -6.62
N ALA A 395 -21.58 -8.33 -6.00
CA ALA A 395 -22.21 -7.01 -6.19
C ALA A 395 -22.09 -6.53 -7.64
N VAL A 396 -20.89 -6.65 -8.25
CA VAL A 396 -20.66 -6.24 -9.64
C VAL A 396 -21.47 -7.06 -10.63
N LEU A 397 -21.72 -8.34 -10.34
CA LEU A 397 -22.53 -9.22 -11.18
C LEU A 397 -24.04 -9.10 -10.91
N SER A 398 -24.42 -8.32 -9.89
CA SER A 398 -25.82 -8.09 -9.54
C SER A 398 -26.41 -6.90 -10.31
N PRO A 399 -27.75 -6.83 -10.47
CA PRO A 399 -28.39 -5.67 -11.09
C PRO A 399 -28.21 -4.42 -10.23
N ALA A 400 -28.45 -3.25 -10.82
CA ALA A 400 -28.45 -1.99 -10.09
C ALA A 400 -29.50 -1.99 -8.96
N CYS A 401 -29.21 -1.27 -7.88
CA CYS A 401 -30.19 -0.92 -6.87
C CYS A 401 -31.10 0.17 -7.45
N GLU A 402 -32.42 -0.05 -7.44
CA GLU A 402 -33.40 0.91 -7.95
C GLU A 402 -34.17 1.52 -6.79
N TYR A 403 -34.28 2.83 -6.78
CA TYR A 403 -35.01 3.58 -5.75
C TYR A 403 -35.71 4.79 -6.34
N GLU A 404 -36.79 5.21 -5.68
CA GLU A 404 -37.50 6.43 -5.96
C GLU A 404 -37.02 7.52 -5.00
N GLU A 405 -36.41 8.56 -5.55
CA GLU A 405 -36.07 9.77 -4.81
C GLU A 405 -37.24 10.75 -4.86
N THR A 406 -37.78 11.09 -3.70
CA THR A 406 -38.76 12.19 -3.56
C THR A 406 -38.00 13.41 -3.03
N PHE A 407 -38.10 14.52 -3.75
CA PHE A 407 -37.58 15.80 -3.36
C PHE A 407 -38.74 16.79 -3.17
N LEU A 408 -38.78 17.41 -2.00
CA LEU A 408 -39.76 18.45 -1.65
C LEU A 408 -39.00 19.78 -1.53
N ARG A 409 -39.59 20.84 -2.11
CA ARG A 409 -39.19 22.20 -1.87
C ARG A 409 -40.39 22.95 -1.29
N GLY A 410 -40.21 23.48 -0.09
CA GLY A 410 -41.20 24.31 0.59
C GLY A 410 -40.71 25.77 0.64
N LYS A 411 -41.68 26.67 0.76
CA LYS A 411 -41.43 28.09 1.04
C LYS A 411 -42.04 28.44 2.39
N MET A 412 -41.28 29.17 3.20
CA MET A 412 -41.73 29.75 4.43
C MET A 412 -41.35 31.23 4.43
N GLY A 413 -42.33 32.12 4.21
CA GLY A 413 -42.06 33.49 3.83
C GLY A 413 -41.31 33.57 2.49
N THR A 414 -40.15 34.22 2.50
CA THR A 414 -39.23 34.32 1.34
C THR A 414 -38.24 33.18 1.25
N GLU A 415 -38.11 32.38 2.31
CA GLU A 415 -37.06 31.42 2.47
C GLU A 415 -37.42 30.03 1.93
N LEU A 416 -36.41 29.36 1.37
CA LEU A 416 -36.56 28.02 0.80
C LEU A 416 -36.10 26.96 1.80
N PHE A 417 -36.89 25.91 1.89
CA PHE A 417 -36.59 24.70 2.67
C PHE A 417 -36.75 23.48 1.80
N THR A 418 -35.85 22.52 1.97
CA THR A 418 -35.83 21.29 1.17
C THR A 418 -35.87 20.07 2.04
N ALA A 419 -36.58 19.04 1.59
CA ALA A 419 -36.56 17.71 2.19
C ALA A 419 -36.33 16.66 1.09
N LYS A 420 -35.60 15.60 1.43
CA LYS A 420 -35.35 14.46 0.54
C LYS A 420 -35.71 13.16 1.26
N GLY A 421 -36.28 12.22 0.51
CA GLY A 421 -36.53 10.88 0.97
C GLY A 421 -36.31 9.89 -0.16
N ASN A 422 -35.87 8.68 0.18
CA ASN A 422 -35.64 7.61 -0.78
C ASN A 422 -36.46 6.38 -0.39
N ILE A 423 -37.16 5.81 -1.38
CA ILE A 423 -37.86 4.54 -1.22
C ILE A 423 -37.19 3.52 -2.11
N MET A 424 -36.57 2.51 -1.51
CA MET A 424 -35.94 1.42 -2.24
C MET A 424 -36.99 0.53 -2.89
N LYS A 425 -36.90 0.33 -4.20
CA LYS A 425 -37.77 -0.55 -4.98
C LYS A 425 -37.14 -1.94 -5.13
N THR A 426 -35.86 -1.99 -5.44
CA THR A 426 -35.07 -3.22 -5.51
C THR A 426 -33.71 -2.99 -4.90
N SER A 427 -33.24 -3.92 -4.05
CA SER A 427 -31.94 -3.86 -3.39
C SER A 427 -30.77 -4.05 -4.38
N GLY A 428 -30.96 -4.90 -5.39
CA GLY A 428 -29.95 -5.15 -6.42
C GLY A 428 -28.62 -5.61 -5.84
N TRP A 429 -27.51 -4.93 -6.19
CA TRP A 429 -26.16 -5.26 -5.73
C TRP A 429 -25.96 -5.17 -4.20
N ARG A 430 -26.85 -4.47 -3.50
CA ARG A 430 -26.77 -4.33 -2.03
C ARG A 430 -27.04 -5.63 -1.30
N ASP A 431 -27.75 -6.59 -1.94
CA ASP A 431 -27.97 -7.94 -1.38
C ASP A 431 -26.62 -8.63 -1.03
N ALA A 432 -25.53 -8.25 -1.68
CA ALA A 432 -24.19 -8.78 -1.37
C ALA A 432 -23.64 -8.31 0.00
N TYR A 433 -24.19 -7.22 0.56
CA TYR A 433 -23.73 -6.59 1.81
C TYR A 433 -24.81 -6.58 2.91
N GLU A 434 -25.89 -7.35 2.75
CA GLU A 434 -27.04 -7.35 3.67
C GLU A 434 -26.63 -7.57 5.15
N ALA A 435 -25.63 -8.42 5.40
CA ALA A 435 -25.14 -8.69 6.76
C ALA A 435 -24.30 -7.52 7.34
N ASP A 436 -23.63 -6.72 6.50
CA ASP A 436 -22.79 -5.60 6.96
C ASP A 436 -23.62 -4.36 7.30
N TYR A 437 -24.89 -4.31 6.81
CA TYR A 437 -25.76 -3.16 7.03
C TYR A 437 -26.13 -2.98 8.51
N GLU A 438 -26.08 -4.04 9.30
CA GLU A 438 -26.32 -4.01 10.74
C GLU A 438 -25.09 -3.51 11.54
N GLU A 439 -23.87 -3.65 10.97
CA GLU A 439 -22.61 -3.27 11.61
C GLU A 439 -22.09 -1.88 11.19
N MET A 440 -22.68 -1.24 10.17
CA MET A 440 -22.25 0.09 9.70
C MET A 440 -22.61 1.19 10.70
N ASN A 441 -21.68 2.13 10.89
CA ASN A 441 -21.90 3.34 11.70
C ASN A 441 -23.06 4.18 11.17
N GLU A 442 -23.75 4.91 12.06
CA GLU A 442 -24.90 5.75 11.67
C GLU A 442 -24.52 6.80 10.60
N GLU A 443 -23.31 7.36 10.64
CA GLU A 443 -22.80 8.31 9.64
C GLU A 443 -22.62 7.67 8.25
N GLU A 444 -22.15 6.44 8.16
CA GLU A 444 -22.00 5.71 6.89
C GLU A 444 -23.36 5.28 6.31
N ARG A 445 -24.36 5.07 7.18
CA ARG A 445 -25.76 4.81 6.78
C ARG A 445 -26.44 6.06 6.26
N GLU A 446 -26.11 7.25 6.79
CA GLU A 446 -26.72 8.53 6.40
C GLU A 446 -26.34 8.96 4.98
N ASP A 447 -25.12 8.68 4.52
CA ASP A 447 -24.68 9.01 3.15
C ASP A 447 -25.34 8.14 2.06
N ILE A 448 -25.92 6.99 2.44
CA ILE A 448 -26.46 6.01 1.49
C ILE A 448 -27.97 6.13 1.33
N PHE A 449 -28.71 6.40 2.41
CA PHE A 449 -30.14 6.64 2.38
C PHE A 449 -30.55 7.68 3.42
N ILE A 450 -31.13 8.76 2.97
CA ILE A 450 -31.86 9.66 3.86
C ILE A 450 -33.03 8.85 4.48
N LYS A 451 -32.94 8.57 5.78
CA LYS A 451 -33.87 7.72 6.53
C LYS A 451 -35.31 8.23 6.55
N GLN A 452 -35.56 9.44 6.02
CA GLN A 452 -36.86 10.08 6.10
C GLN A 452 -37.84 9.48 5.07
N LYS A 453 -38.86 8.79 5.55
CA LYS A 453 -40.02 8.47 4.72
C LYS A 453 -40.85 9.75 4.58
N LEU A 454 -40.96 10.26 3.37
CA LEU A 454 -41.76 11.42 3.09
C LEU A 454 -43.21 10.99 2.88
N PRO A 455 -44.22 11.68 3.51
CA PRO A 455 -45.60 11.48 3.23
C PRO A 455 -45.96 11.90 1.78
N ALA A 456 -47.09 11.50 1.30
CA ALA A 456 -47.59 11.95 0.02
C ALA A 456 -48.12 13.40 0.17
N LEU A 457 -47.26 14.36 -0.21
CA LEU A 457 -47.56 15.78 -0.21
C LEU A 457 -47.75 16.28 -1.64
N GLU A 458 -48.62 17.29 -1.83
CA GLU A 458 -48.90 17.90 -3.12
C GLU A 458 -48.39 19.34 -3.19
N LYS A 459 -48.18 19.82 -4.41
CA LYS A 459 -47.80 21.21 -4.64
C LYS A 459 -48.97 22.12 -4.20
N GLY A 460 -48.65 23.19 -3.46
CA GLY A 460 -49.62 24.15 -2.91
C GLY A 460 -50.13 23.76 -1.52
N GLU A 461 -49.81 22.59 -1.02
CA GLU A 461 -50.21 22.16 0.33
C GLU A 461 -49.47 22.99 1.37
N ARG A 462 -50.20 23.40 2.41
CA ARG A 462 -49.71 24.24 3.50
C ARG A 462 -49.61 23.42 4.78
N LEU A 463 -48.40 23.34 5.28
CA LEU A 463 -48.05 22.62 6.50
C LEU A 463 -47.83 23.60 7.65
N ILE A 464 -48.45 23.34 8.78
CA ILE A 464 -48.10 24.08 10.02
C ILE A 464 -46.73 23.62 10.47
N VAL A 465 -45.86 24.57 10.82
CA VAL A 465 -44.54 24.30 11.31
C VAL A 465 -44.60 24.00 12.80
N ASP A 466 -44.35 22.74 13.17
CA ASP A 466 -44.34 22.27 14.55
C ASP A 466 -43.15 22.86 15.33
N SER A 467 -41.97 22.95 14.67
CA SER A 467 -40.77 23.59 15.24
C SER A 467 -39.86 24.13 14.16
N LEU A 468 -39.30 25.30 14.42
CA LEU A 468 -38.22 25.89 13.62
C LEU A 468 -36.98 26.03 14.55
N THR A 469 -35.85 25.48 14.15
CA THR A 469 -34.63 25.50 14.95
C THR A 469 -33.43 26.00 14.15
N ILE A 470 -32.61 26.85 14.76
CA ILE A 470 -31.30 27.19 14.23
C ILE A 470 -30.35 26.05 14.57
N THR A 471 -29.61 25.58 13.57
CA THR A 471 -28.55 24.58 13.75
C THR A 471 -27.21 25.29 13.70
N GLU A 472 -26.31 24.93 14.60
CA GLU A 472 -24.96 25.46 14.67
C GLU A 472 -23.94 24.34 14.42
N GLY A 473 -22.90 24.64 13.69
CA GLY A 473 -21.76 23.76 13.45
C GLY A 473 -20.47 24.54 13.27
N SER A 474 -19.37 23.84 13.26
CA SER A 474 -18.07 24.43 12.97
C SER A 474 -17.38 23.61 11.86
N THR A 475 -16.67 24.30 10.99
CA THR A 475 -15.82 23.63 10.01
C THR A 475 -14.72 22.85 10.73
N LYS A 476 -14.37 21.67 10.21
CA LYS A 476 -13.37 20.80 10.81
C LYS A 476 -12.12 20.75 9.92
N PRO A 477 -10.93 20.61 10.50
CA PRO A 477 -9.73 20.39 9.71
C PRO A 477 -9.82 19.07 8.94
N PRO A 478 -9.02 18.87 7.88
CA PRO A 478 -8.95 17.59 7.22
C PRO A 478 -8.48 16.51 8.20
N ALA A 479 -9.00 15.30 8.06
CA ALA A 479 -8.59 14.18 8.89
C ALA A 479 -7.10 13.84 8.68
N ARG A 480 -6.43 13.36 9.74
CA ARG A 480 -5.07 12.82 9.63
C ARG A 480 -5.06 11.60 8.70
N PHE A 481 -3.89 11.33 8.15
CA PHE A 481 -3.74 10.12 7.36
C PHE A 481 -3.84 8.87 8.23
N THR A 482 -4.56 7.87 7.72
CA THR A 482 -4.40 6.46 8.06
C THR A 482 -3.52 5.80 6.99
N GLU A 483 -3.12 4.54 7.16
CA GLU A 483 -2.38 3.86 6.08
C GLU A 483 -3.20 3.77 4.79
N GLY A 484 -4.50 3.48 4.90
CA GLY A 484 -5.40 3.40 3.76
C GLY A 484 -5.51 4.72 3.00
N THR A 485 -5.66 5.85 3.71
CA THR A 485 -5.75 7.17 3.06
C THR A 485 -4.39 7.66 2.55
N LEU A 486 -3.28 7.26 3.19
CA LEU A 486 -1.94 7.57 2.69
C LEU A 486 -1.63 6.83 1.38
N ILE A 487 -1.97 5.54 1.28
CA ILE A 487 -1.83 4.77 0.03
C ILE A 487 -2.66 5.41 -1.10
N ALA A 488 -3.89 5.82 -0.82
CA ALA A 488 -4.73 6.51 -1.80
C ALA A 488 -4.12 7.86 -2.24
N ALA A 489 -3.48 8.59 -1.32
CA ALA A 489 -2.76 9.82 -1.65
C ALA A 489 -1.48 9.55 -2.46
N MET A 490 -0.78 8.44 -2.20
CA MET A 490 0.36 8.00 -3.03
C MET A 490 -0.09 7.64 -4.46
N GLU A 491 -1.26 7.04 -4.61
CA GLU A 491 -1.84 6.72 -5.93
C GLU A 491 -2.22 7.98 -6.71
N ASN A 492 -2.76 8.99 -6.04
CA ASN A 492 -3.10 10.27 -6.65
C ASN A 492 -2.51 11.44 -5.86
N PRO A 493 -1.20 11.72 -6.04
CA PRO A 493 -0.51 12.75 -5.28
C PRO A 493 -0.66 14.18 -5.86
N VAL A 494 -1.48 14.39 -6.88
CA VAL A 494 -1.64 15.66 -7.62
C VAL A 494 -1.96 16.84 -6.69
N LYS A 495 -2.72 16.62 -5.61
CA LYS A 495 -3.01 17.67 -4.62
C LYS A 495 -1.74 18.25 -3.96
N TYR A 496 -0.67 17.47 -3.90
CA TYR A 496 0.59 17.80 -3.20
C TYR A 496 1.69 18.30 -4.15
N MET A 497 1.38 18.46 -5.43
CA MET A 497 2.27 19.09 -6.40
C MET A 497 2.36 20.58 -6.11
N GLN A 498 3.57 21.14 -6.22
CA GLN A 498 3.83 22.58 -6.03
C GLN A 498 3.39 23.39 -7.25
N HIS A 499 3.68 22.86 -8.43
CA HIS A 499 3.29 23.44 -9.70
C HIS A 499 2.17 22.61 -10.31
N LYS A 500 1.06 23.29 -10.66
CA LYS A 500 -0.10 22.65 -11.31
C LYS A 500 0.17 22.44 -12.80
N ASP A 501 1.28 21.77 -13.13
CA ASP A 501 1.52 21.35 -14.51
C ASP A 501 0.56 20.22 -14.88
N LYS A 502 -0.29 20.50 -15.87
CA LYS A 502 -1.33 19.56 -16.33
C LYS A 502 -0.73 18.28 -16.93
N THR A 503 0.42 18.38 -17.58
CA THR A 503 1.09 17.23 -18.21
C THR A 503 1.66 16.30 -17.14
N LEU A 504 2.39 16.84 -16.17
CA LEU A 504 2.93 16.06 -15.07
C LEU A 504 1.82 15.46 -14.19
N ALA A 505 0.75 16.22 -13.91
CA ALA A 505 -0.41 15.72 -13.18
C ALA A 505 -1.11 14.57 -13.91
N LYS A 506 -1.27 14.67 -15.24
CA LYS A 506 -1.82 13.60 -16.07
C LYS A 506 -0.92 12.37 -16.05
N THR A 507 0.39 12.56 -16.22
CA THR A 507 1.38 11.47 -16.18
C THR A 507 1.33 10.71 -14.85
N LEU A 508 1.30 11.41 -13.71
CA LEU A 508 1.13 10.76 -12.39
C LEU A 508 -0.15 9.93 -12.31
N GLY A 509 -1.27 10.43 -12.85
CA GLY A 509 -2.52 9.67 -12.89
C GLY A 509 -2.43 8.42 -13.77
N GLU A 510 -1.74 8.50 -14.91
CA GLU A 510 -1.59 7.38 -15.86
C GLU A 510 -0.54 6.34 -15.40
N THR A 511 0.49 6.75 -14.67
CA THR A 511 1.57 5.88 -14.18
C THR A 511 1.32 5.33 -12.78
N GLY A 512 0.16 5.63 -12.19
CA GLY A 512 -0.25 5.14 -10.88
C GLY A 512 0.39 5.89 -9.71
N GLY A 513 0.89 7.13 -9.89
CA GLY A 513 1.34 8.00 -8.81
C GLY A 513 2.73 7.67 -8.23
N LEU A 514 2.87 7.81 -6.92
CA LEU A 514 4.11 7.55 -6.19
C LEU A 514 4.27 6.06 -5.87
N GLY A 515 5.26 5.43 -6.47
CA GLY A 515 5.52 3.99 -6.35
C GLY A 515 4.50 3.14 -7.11
N THR A 516 4.84 1.88 -7.33
CA THR A 516 3.92 0.91 -7.93
C THR A 516 3.00 0.31 -6.88
N VAL A 517 1.90 -0.30 -7.32
CA VAL A 517 0.96 -1.06 -6.44
C VAL A 517 1.71 -2.07 -5.58
N ALA A 518 2.74 -2.72 -6.16
CA ALA A 518 3.53 -3.73 -5.48
C ALA A 518 4.44 -3.16 -4.39
N THR A 519 4.88 -1.90 -4.49
CA THR A 519 5.94 -1.32 -3.64
C THR A 519 5.44 -0.37 -2.56
N ARG A 520 4.23 0.20 -2.68
CA ARG A 520 3.71 1.21 -1.73
C ARG A 520 3.67 0.71 -0.29
N ALA A 521 3.18 -0.52 -0.08
CA ALA A 521 3.12 -1.12 1.26
C ALA A 521 4.50 -1.24 1.89
N ASP A 522 5.50 -1.66 1.13
CA ASP A 522 6.89 -1.80 1.59
C ASP A 522 7.54 -0.43 1.88
N ILE A 523 7.21 0.60 1.09
CA ILE A 523 7.68 1.96 1.31
C ILE A 523 7.10 2.51 2.63
N ILE A 524 5.82 2.34 2.88
CA ILE A 524 5.16 2.76 4.13
C ILE A 524 5.78 2.00 5.32
N GLU A 525 5.94 0.69 5.21
CA GLU A 525 6.59 -0.11 6.26
C GLU A 525 8.03 0.36 6.52
N LYS A 526 8.80 0.66 5.46
CA LYS A 526 10.16 1.21 5.57
C LYS A 526 10.20 2.56 6.27
N LEU A 527 9.22 3.45 6.01
CA LEU A 527 9.13 4.74 6.70
C LEU A 527 8.86 4.57 8.21
N PHE A 528 8.02 3.61 8.62
CA PHE A 528 7.83 3.25 10.02
C PHE A 528 9.10 2.64 10.63
N ASN A 529 9.72 1.66 9.96
CA ASN A 529 10.93 0.97 10.45
C ASN A 529 12.14 1.91 10.58
N ASN A 530 12.19 2.97 9.76
CA ASN A 530 13.21 4.02 9.86
C ASN A 530 12.87 5.09 10.90
N PHE A 531 11.76 4.93 11.63
CA PHE A 531 11.26 5.90 12.61
C PHE A 531 11.07 7.31 12.06
N LEU A 532 10.65 7.44 10.80
CA LEU A 532 10.32 8.71 10.17
C LEU A 532 8.87 9.11 10.41
N MET A 533 8.01 8.12 10.60
CA MET A 533 6.61 8.29 11.01
C MET A 533 6.23 7.23 12.06
N GLU A 534 5.15 7.49 12.79
CA GLU A 534 4.62 6.60 13.82
C GLU A 534 3.10 6.55 13.78
N LYS A 535 2.51 5.46 14.31
CA LYS A 535 1.07 5.33 14.50
C LYS A 535 0.67 5.71 15.91
N ARG A 536 -0.45 6.42 16.04
CA ARG A 536 -1.19 6.63 17.28
C ARG A 536 -2.65 6.26 17.04
N GLY A 537 -3.05 5.08 17.51
CA GLY A 537 -4.30 4.46 17.08
C GLY A 537 -4.26 4.11 15.58
N SER A 538 -5.24 4.57 14.82
CA SER A 538 -5.29 4.42 13.35
C SER A 538 -4.56 5.53 12.59
N GLU A 539 -4.23 6.65 13.25
CA GLU A 539 -3.66 7.83 12.64
C GLU A 539 -2.13 7.77 12.54
N ILE A 540 -1.59 8.39 11.48
CA ILE A 540 -0.15 8.48 11.22
C ILE A 540 0.34 9.89 11.56
N TYR A 541 1.47 9.95 12.25
CA TYR A 541 2.15 11.18 12.67
C TYR A 541 3.60 11.18 12.20
N LEU A 542 4.11 12.37 11.86
CA LEU A 542 5.54 12.56 11.66
C LEU A 542 6.27 12.54 13.01
N THR A 543 7.35 11.76 13.05
CA THR A 543 8.29 11.85 14.16
C THR A 543 9.14 13.12 14.06
N SER A 544 9.84 13.48 15.14
CA SER A 544 10.82 14.53 15.08
C SER A 544 11.93 14.26 14.05
N LYS A 545 12.36 13.01 13.92
CA LYS A 545 13.33 12.59 12.91
C LYS A 545 12.79 12.83 11.50
N GLY A 546 11.52 12.47 11.22
CA GLY A 546 10.88 12.72 9.94
C GLY A 546 10.79 14.21 9.59
N LYS A 547 10.40 15.04 10.57
CA LYS A 547 10.34 16.51 10.42
C LYS A 547 11.72 17.12 10.12
N GLN A 548 12.75 16.65 10.82
CA GLN A 548 14.12 17.10 10.59
C GLN A 548 14.64 16.65 9.21
N LEU A 549 14.40 15.38 8.83
CA LEU A 549 14.78 14.89 7.50
C LEU A 549 14.20 15.78 6.39
N LEU A 550 12.92 16.13 6.45
CA LEU A 550 12.28 16.99 5.45
C LEU A 550 12.84 18.41 5.40
N LYS A 551 13.43 18.91 6.49
CA LYS A 551 14.14 20.19 6.48
C LYS A 551 15.50 20.13 5.83
N LEU A 552 16.14 18.95 5.88
CA LEU A 552 17.53 18.73 5.43
C LEU A 552 17.63 18.17 4.00
N VAL A 553 16.55 17.56 3.49
CA VAL A 553 16.51 17.02 2.13
C VAL A 553 16.26 18.15 1.13
N PRO A 554 16.97 18.19 -0.01
CA PRO A 554 16.69 19.09 -1.13
C PRO A 554 15.23 19.09 -1.56
N GLN A 555 14.74 20.24 -2.06
CA GLN A 555 13.32 20.45 -2.34
C GLN A 555 12.78 19.51 -3.41
N ASP A 556 13.55 19.24 -4.47
CA ASP A 556 13.13 18.38 -5.57
C ASP A 556 12.79 16.95 -5.13
N LEU A 557 13.57 16.40 -4.18
CA LEU A 557 13.32 15.07 -3.62
C LEU A 557 12.05 14.99 -2.75
N LYS A 558 11.49 16.14 -2.34
CA LYS A 558 10.22 16.20 -1.57
C LYS A 558 8.99 16.27 -2.47
N SER A 559 9.20 16.56 -3.73
CA SER A 559 8.14 16.86 -4.69
C SER A 559 7.70 15.62 -5.48
N PRO A 560 6.38 15.39 -5.67
CA PRO A 560 5.88 14.38 -6.60
C PRO A 560 6.26 14.65 -8.06
N GLU A 561 6.54 15.92 -8.44
CA GLU A 561 6.88 16.34 -9.80
C GLU A 561 8.13 15.64 -10.33
N LEU A 562 9.15 15.41 -9.49
CA LEU A 562 10.35 14.69 -9.89
C LEU A 562 10.00 13.27 -10.36
N THR A 563 9.09 12.59 -9.65
CA THR A 563 8.62 11.25 -10.06
C THR A 563 7.83 11.33 -11.36
N ALA A 564 6.98 12.36 -11.52
CA ALA A 564 6.19 12.55 -12.74
C ALA A 564 7.07 12.77 -13.97
N ASP A 565 8.07 13.64 -13.84
CA ASP A 565 9.03 13.93 -14.91
C ASP A 565 9.79 12.66 -15.33
N TRP A 566 10.34 11.92 -14.38
CA TRP A 566 11.03 10.67 -14.67
C TRP A 566 10.13 9.65 -15.36
N GLU A 567 8.90 9.44 -14.88
CA GLU A 567 7.98 8.49 -15.49
C GLU A 567 7.58 8.91 -16.91
N LEU A 568 7.42 10.22 -17.18
CA LEU A 568 7.17 10.75 -18.51
C LEU A 568 8.32 10.42 -19.48
N ARG A 569 9.55 10.65 -19.03
CA ARG A 569 10.76 10.37 -19.81
C ARG A 569 10.99 8.87 -20.00
N LEU A 570 10.74 8.05 -18.97
CA LEU A 570 10.80 6.59 -19.09
C LEU A 570 9.75 6.03 -20.05
N GLN A 571 8.56 6.65 -20.14
CA GLN A 571 7.58 6.34 -21.18
C GLN A 571 8.10 6.73 -22.58
N ALA A 572 8.77 7.88 -22.69
CA ALA A 572 9.39 8.31 -23.96
C ALA A 572 10.51 7.34 -24.40
N ILE A 573 11.32 6.84 -23.48
CA ILE A 573 12.33 5.79 -23.76
C ILE A 573 11.64 4.50 -24.23
N ALA A 574 10.62 4.04 -23.52
CA ALA A 574 9.86 2.83 -23.90
C ALA A 574 9.21 2.97 -25.29
N GLY A 575 8.78 4.18 -25.65
CA GLY A 575 8.25 4.52 -26.98
C GLY A 575 9.33 4.77 -28.04
N GLY A 576 10.61 4.71 -27.71
CA GLY A 576 11.73 4.98 -28.63
C GLY A 576 11.91 6.46 -29.02
N LYS A 577 11.32 7.38 -28.27
CA LYS A 577 11.37 8.84 -28.51
C LYS A 577 12.51 9.53 -27.76
N GLU A 578 13.06 8.90 -26.75
CA GLU A 578 14.17 9.40 -25.94
C GLU A 578 15.24 8.32 -25.78
N SER A 579 16.50 8.74 -25.62
CA SER A 579 17.65 7.85 -25.38
C SER A 579 17.78 7.54 -23.87
N ASP A 580 17.88 6.27 -23.51
CA ASP A 580 18.19 5.83 -22.15
C ASP A 580 19.54 6.38 -21.66
N LYS A 581 20.54 6.55 -22.56
CA LYS A 581 21.85 7.12 -22.24
C LYS A 581 21.78 8.61 -21.92
N ASP A 582 20.95 9.38 -22.65
CA ASP A 582 20.78 10.80 -22.40
C ASP A 582 20.07 11.04 -21.08
N PHE A 583 19.01 10.29 -20.82
CA PHE A 583 18.34 10.27 -19.52
C PHE A 583 19.30 10.00 -18.37
N MET A 584 20.12 8.95 -18.47
CA MET A 584 21.10 8.61 -17.42
C MET A 584 22.22 9.65 -17.26
N ARG A 585 22.61 10.34 -18.34
CA ARG A 585 23.57 11.45 -18.27
C ARG A 585 23.02 12.59 -17.42
N GLU A 586 21.77 12.95 -17.62
CA GLU A 586 21.10 14.00 -16.84
C GLU A 586 20.88 13.56 -15.38
N ILE A 587 20.49 12.31 -15.13
CA ILE A 587 20.40 11.76 -13.78
C ILE A 587 21.75 11.85 -13.04
N ASN A 588 22.83 11.54 -13.74
CA ASN A 588 24.17 11.66 -13.16
C ASN A 588 24.56 13.12 -12.88
N HIS A 589 24.16 14.04 -13.75
CA HIS A 589 24.35 15.49 -13.51
C HIS A 589 23.52 15.97 -12.33
N TYR A 590 22.24 15.64 -12.30
CA TYR A 590 21.34 15.92 -11.19
C TYR A 590 21.90 15.39 -9.85
N THR A 591 22.43 14.16 -9.85
CA THR A 591 23.00 13.56 -8.63
C THR A 591 24.22 14.34 -8.15
N ARG A 592 25.09 14.86 -9.04
CA ARG A 592 26.20 15.72 -8.63
C ARG A 592 25.71 17.00 -7.97
N SER A 593 24.77 17.70 -8.61
CA SER A 593 24.18 18.92 -8.06
C SER A 593 23.53 18.67 -6.70
N LEU A 594 22.76 17.56 -6.58
CA LEU A 594 22.12 17.13 -5.35
C LEU A 594 23.13 16.91 -4.20
N ILE A 595 24.27 16.28 -4.49
CA ILE A 595 25.31 16.04 -3.49
C ILE A 595 25.98 17.36 -3.07
N GLU A 596 26.27 18.27 -4.00
CA GLU A 596 26.83 19.58 -3.68
C GLU A 596 25.85 20.43 -2.85
N GLU A 597 24.56 20.40 -3.17
CA GLU A 597 23.52 21.06 -2.35
C GLU A 597 23.50 20.49 -0.93
N ILE A 598 23.52 19.14 -0.78
CA ILE A 598 23.58 18.53 0.53
C ILE A 598 24.87 18.93 1.25
N LYS A 599 26.04 18.95 0.60
CA LYS A 599 27.34 19.34 1.18
C LYS A 599 27.34 20.79 1.68
N SER A 600 26.78 21.71 0.92
CA SER A 600 26.78 23.15 1.23
C SER A 600 25.71 23.58 2.23
N ALA A 601 24.65 22.79 2.45
CA ALA A 601 23.54 23.15 3.34
C ALA A 601 23.98 23.37 4.80
N ASP A 602 23.52 24.44 5.47
CA ASP A 602 23.91 24.80 6.84
C ASP A 602 23.06 24.13 7.93
N GLY A 603 22.19 23.19 7.57
CA GLY A 603 21.26 22.53 8.49
C GLY A 603 22.00 21.70 9.57
N LYS A 604 21.35 21.52 10.73
CA LYS A 604 21.81 20.64 11.81
C LYS A 604 20.74 19.60 12.13
N PHE A 605 21.19 18.38 12.42
CA PHE A 605 20.33 17.31 12.90
C PHE A 605 20.51 17.12 14.42
N CYS A 606 19.41 17.13 15.17
CA CYS A 606 19.41 16.95 16.62
C CYS A 606 18.77 15.61 16.98
N HIS A 607 19.52 14.75 17.67
CA HIS A 607 19.01 13.48 18.16
C HIS A 607 18.10 13.66 19.36
N ASN A 608 16.82 13.38 19.23
CA ASN A 608 15.84 13.53 20.34
C ASN A 608 15.94 12.43 21.40
N ASN A 609 16.65 11.35 21.08
CA ASN A 609 16.89 10.21 21.98
C ASN A 609 18.30 10.26 22.58
N LEU A 610 18.93 11.42 22.57
CA LEU A 610 20.22 11.64 23.22
C LEU A 610 20.04 11.53 24.74
N THR A 611 20.87 10.71 25.37
CA THR A 611 20.90 10.56 26.84
C THR A 611 22.03 11.37 27.45
N HIS A 612 22.02 11.55 28.76
CA HIS A 612 23.12 12.15 29.52
C HIS A 612 24.28 11.16 29.76
N THR A 613 24.16 9.93 29.30
CA THR A 613 25.20 8.89 29.45
C THR A 613 26.31 9.14 28.42
N LYS A 614 27.54 9.24 28.91
CA LYS A 614 28.72 9.34 28.04
C LYS A 614 29.17 7.98 27.56
N CYS A 615 29.60 7.90 26.33
CA CYS A 615 30.21 6.70 25.75
C CYS A 615 31.55 6.39 26.43
N PRO A 616 31.75 5.17 26.95
CA PRO A 616 33.02 4.82 27.60
C PRO A 616 34.19 4.76 26.63
N ALA A 617 33.96 4.63 25.32
CA ALA A 617 35.03 4.53 24.31
C ALA A 617 35.49 5.89 23.79
N CYS A 618 34.59 6.87 23.59
CA CYS A 618 34.94 8.15 22.96
C CYS A 618 34.48 9.41 23.74
N GLY A 619 33.79 9.26 24.85
CA GLY A 619 33.28 10.36 25.70
C GLY A 619 32.10 11.14 25.16
N LYS A 620 31.67 10.91 23.92
CA LYS A 620 30.45 11.52 23.33
C LYS A 620 29.19 10.94 24.00
N TYR A 621 28.06 11.67 23.92
CA TYR A 621 26.79 11.17 24.47
C TYR A 621 26.25 9.94 23.72
N MET A 622 25.46 9.13 24.41
CA MET A 622 24.84 7.94 23.86
C MET A 622 23.36 8.18 23.56
N LEU A 623 22.87 7.51 22.54
CA LEU A 623 21.47 7.51 22.09
C LEU A 623 20.74 6.31 22.68
N GLU A 624 19.58 6.51 23.29
CA GLU A 624 18.70 5.39 23.65
C GLU A 624 17.92 4.95 22.39
N VAL A 625 18.07 3.69 22.00
CA VAL A 625 17.39 3.10 20.84
C VAL A 625 16.65 1.83 21.24
N ASN A 626 15.45 1.66 20.67
CA ASN A 626 14.68 0.45 20.80
C ASN A 626 15.09 -0.54 19.70
N GLY A 627 15.76 -1.62 20.09
CA GLY A 627 16.12 -2.71 19.20
C GLY A 627 15.09 -3.85 19.23
N LYS A 628 15.24 -4.80 18.30
CA LYS A 628 14.38 -5.99 18.20
C LYS A 628 14.30 -6.80 19.50
N HIS A 629 15.37 -6.80 20.29
CA HIS A 629 15.50 -7.61 21.51
C HIS A 629 15.47 -6.79 22.80
N GLY A 630 15.25 -5.48 22.71
CA GLY A 630 15.19 -4.59 23.86
C GLY A 630 15.77 -3.19 23.61
N LYS A 631 15.92 -2.43 24.68
CA LYS A 631 16.51 -1.09 24.64
C LYS A 631 18.02 -1.16 24.79
N MET A 632 18.72 -0.32 24.02
CA MET A 632 20.17 -0.20 24.08
C MET A 632 20.62 1.26 24.02
N LEU A 633 21.76 1.53 24.59
CA LEU A 633 22.50 2.75 24.39
C LEU A 633 23.49 2.54 23.22
N VAL A 634 23.52 3.46 22.28
CA VAL A 634 24.43 3.45 21.13
C VAL A 634 25.16 4.79 21.12
N CYS A 635 26.46 4.78 20.90
CA CYS A 635 27.21 6.02 20.77
C CYS A 635 26.62 6.89 19.66
N GLN A 636 26.45 8.19 19.90
CA GLN A 636 26.00 9.12 18.87
C GLN A 636 26.98 9.21 17.69
N ASP A 637 28.24 8.90 17.93
CA ASP A 637 29.26 8.83 16.90
C ASP A 637 29.22 7.45 16.23
N ARG A 638 28.86 7.46 14.95
CA ARG A 638 28.74 6.25 14.13
C ARG A 638 30.09 5.52 13.97
N GLU A 639 31.18 6.27 13.91
CA GLU A 639 32.54 5.70 13.76
C GLU A 639 32.99 4.99 15.02
N CYS A 640 32.62 5.50 16.19
CA CYS A 640 32.91 4.85 17.47
C CYS A 640 32.17 3.51 17.62
N GLY A 641 30.92 3.41 17.16
CA GLY A 641 30.12 2.18 17.11
C GLY A 641 29.86 1.49 18.46
N HIS A 642 30.25 2.09 19.60
CA HIS A 642 30.02 1.49 20.93
C HIS A 642 28.54 1.37 21.23
N ARG A 643 28.12 0.20 21.76
CA ARG A 643 26.73 -0.08 22.11
C ARG A 643 26.63 -0.89 23.41
N GLU A 644 25.58 -0.61 24.17
CA GLU A 644 25.31 -1.27 25.46
C GLU A 644 23.82 -1.57 25.60
N THR A 645 23.47 -2.83 25.92
CA THR A 645 22.06 -3.20 26.16
C THR A 645 21.64 -2.80 27.58
N ILE A 646 20.60 -1.97 27.71
CA ILE A 646 20.06 -1.48 28.98
C ILE A 646 18.77 -2.19 29.40
N ALA A 647 18.02 -2.75 28.46
CA ALA A 647 16.82 -3.54 28.73
C ALA A 647 16.65 -4.63 27.68
N ARG A 648 16.09 -5.78 28.08
CA ARG A 648 15.79 -6.90 27.17
C ARG A 648 14.30 -7.22 27.19
N HIS A 649 13.68 -7.33 26.03
CA HIS A 649 12.30 -7.80 25.91
C HIS A 649 12.20 -9.25 26.36
N THR A 650 11.21 -9.57 27.18
CA THR A 650 10.99 -10.93 27.68
C THR A 650 9.55 -11.41 27.42
N ASN A 651 9.33 -12.70 27.60
CA ASN A 651 7.98 -13.28 27.60
C ASN A 651 7.32 -13.29 29.00
N ALA A 652 7.99 -12.71 30.01
CA ALA A 652 7.43 -12.57 31.34
C ALA A 652 6.21 -11.64 31.32
N ARG A 653 5.11 -12.07 31.93
CA ARG A 653 3.87 -11.30 31.99
C ARG A 653 3.76 -10.51 33.28
N CYS A 654 3.33 -9.28 33.17
CA CYS A 654 3.07 -8.41 34.31
C CYS A 654 1.88 -8.95 35.13
N PRO A 655 1.98 -9.05 36.47
CA PRO A 655 0.86 -9.52 37.30
C PRO A 655 -0.31 -8.54 37.35
N VAL A 656 -0.09 -7.25 36.99
CA VAL A 656 -1.12 -6.21 37.06
C VAL A 656 -1.90 -6.09 35.74
N CYS A 657 -1.18 -6.01 34.60
CA CYS A 657 -1.83 -5.71 33.29
C CYS A 657 -1.62 -6.81 32.25
N HIS A 658 -1.00 -7.92 32.60
CA HIS A 658 -0.70 -9.08 31.75
C HIS A 658 0.13 -8.83 30.48
N LYS A 659 0.63 -7.60 30.28
CA LYS A 659 1.53 -7.26 29.18
C LYS A 659 2.92 -7.86 29.41
N LYS A 660 3.70 -8.03 28.33
CA LYS A 660 5.10 -8.46 28.43
C LYS A 660 5.93 -7.41 29.16
N MET A 661 6.89 -7.86 29.95
CA MET A 661 7.80 -7.01 30.72
C MET A 661 9.21 -7.04 30.14
N ASP A 662 9.93 -5.95 30.29
CA ASP A 662 11.34 -5.84 29.96
C ASP A 662 12.22 -6.16 31.17
N LEU A 663 13.31 -6.89 30.94
CA LEU A 663 14.33 -7.16 31.96
C LEU A 663 15.39 -6.04 31.85
N VAL A 664 15.51 -5.25 32.93
CA VAL A 664 16.40 -4.09 33.02
C VAL A 664 17.46 -4.34 34.10
N GLY A 665 18.68 -3.83 33.86
CA GLY A 665 19.80 -3.92 34.82
C GLY A 665 20.73 -5.11 34.55
N ARG A 666 21.77 -5.24 35.40
CA ARG A 666 22.81 -6.30 35.32
C ARG A 666 22.99 -7.01 36.65
N GLY A 667 23.41 -8.27 36.62
CA GLY A 667 23.70 -9.07 37.78
C GLY A 667 22.52 -9.18 38.74
N GLU A 668 22.77 -9.04 40.04
CA GLU A 668 21.75 -9.11 41.09
C GLU A 668 20.75 -7.94 41.08
N GLY A 669 21.08 -6.85 40.42
CA GLY A 669 20.22 -5.67 40.24
C GLY A 669 19.16 -5.82 39.13
N GLN A 670 19.05 -6.98 38.48
CA GLN A 670 18.06 -7.20 37.42
C GLN A 670 16.64 -7.15 37.95
N ARG A 671 15.79 -6.41 37.20
CA ARG A 671 14.36 -6.26 37.53
C ARG A 671 13.51 -6.27 36.27
N PHE A 672 12.33 -6.83 36.36
CA PHE A 672 11.30 -6.70 35.36
C PHE A 672 10.61 -5.35 35.49
N VAL A 673 10.40 -4.69 34.37
CA VAL A 673 9.70 -3.40 34.27
C VAL A 673 8.59 -3.53 33.24
N CYS A 674 7.39 -3.14 33.59
CA CYS A 674 6.22 -3.12 32.70
C CYS A 674 5.88 -1.70 32.26
N SER A 675 5.27 -1.57 31.08
CA SER A 675 4.75 -0.30 30.56
C SER A 675 3.65 0.32 31.45
N CYS A 676 2.98 -0.46 32.32
CA CYS A 676 2.02 0.05 33.31
C CYS A 676 2.67 0.64 34.56
N GLY A 677 4.01 0.68 34.65
CA GLY A 677 4.74 1.17 35.81
C GLY A 677 5.12 0.09 36.83
N HIS A 678 4.58 -1.13 36.74
CA HIS A 678 4.94 -2.22 37.65
C HIS A 678 6.41 -2.59 37.48
N LYS A 679 7.11 -2.77 38.63
CA LYS A 679 8.53 -3.14 38.70
C LYS A 679 8.69 -4.29 39.70
N GLU A 680 9.40 -5.35 39.34
CA GLU A 680 9.62 -6.52 40.16
C GLU A 680 11.06 -7.02 40.00
N LYS A 681 11.78 -7.29 41.12
CA LYS A 681 13.12 -7.88 41.07
C LYS A 681 13.06 -9.27 40.41
N LEU A 682 14.09 -9.68 39.68
CA LEU A 682 14.16 -10.98 39.03
C LEU A 682 13.95 -12.11 40.06
N SER A 683 14.59 -12.00 41.24
CA SER A 683 14.45 -12.97 42.33
C SER A 683 13.01 -13.07 42.87
N ALA A 684 12.32 -11.95 43.02
CA ALA A 684 10.93 -11.92 43.46
C ALA A 684 9.98 -12.53 42.42
N PHE A 685 10.21 -12.22 41.11
CA PHE A 685 9.49 -12.86 40.02
C PHE A 685 9.65 -14.38 39.99
N GLU A 686 10.88 -14.89 40.21
CA GLU A 686 11.15 -16.32 40.26
C GLU A 686 10.45 -16.98 41.46
N GLN A 687 10.45 -16.33 42.62
CA GLN A 687 9.74 -16.80 43.82
C GLN A 687 8.23 -16.85 43.61
N ARG A 688 7.66 -15.82 43.02
CA ARG A 688 6.23 -15.75 42.64
C ARG A 688 5.85 -16.88 41.68
N ARG A 689 6.63 -17.10 40.61
CA ARG A 689 6.39 -18.20 39.66
C ARG A 689 6.49 -19.59 40.28
N LYS A 690 7.38 -19.78 41.27
CA LYS A 690 7.46 -21.02 42.02
C LYS A 690 6.21 -21.26 42.88
N LYS A 691 5.68 -20.21 43.53
CA LYS A 691 4.44 -20.29 44.32
C LYS A 691 3.20 -20.57 43.45
N GLU A 692 3.17 -20.04 42.21
CA GLU A 692 2.07 -20.24 41.26
C GLU A 692 2.10 -21.62 40.56
N GLY A 693 3.04 -22.52 40.89
CA GLY A 693 3.16 -23.87 40.32
C GLY A 693 3.58 -23.93 38.83
N LYS A 694 3.95 -22.80 38.25
CA LYS A 694 4.42 -22.66 36.87
C LYS A 694 5.94 -22.47 36.79
N GLY A 695 6.70 -23.32 37.49
CA GLY A 695 8.16 -23.20 37.60
C GLY A 695 8.90 -23.66 36.36
N ALA A 696 9.47 -22.71 35.61
CA ALA A 696 10.60 -23.05 34.72
C ALA A 696 11.81 -23.39 35.62
N SER A 697 12.51 -24.50 35.35
CA SER A 697 13.71 -24.89 36.10
C SER A 697 14.83 -23.83 35.91
N LYS A 698 15.75 -23.73 36.89
CA LYS A 698 16.98 -22.92 36.77
C LYS A 698 17.72 -23.19 35.43
N LYS A 699 17.63 -24.42 34.94
CA LYS A 699 18.21 -24.88 33.68
C LYS A 699 17.49 -24.28 32.46
N ASP A 700 16.16 -24.13 32.53
CA ASP A 700 15.37 -23.54 31.44
C ASP A 700 15.56 -22.01 31.35
N VAL A 701 15.68 -21.35 32.50
CA VAL A 701 16.01 -19.90 32.57
C VAL A 701 17.42 -19.65 32.04
N ASN A 702 18.41 -20.47 32.45
CA ASN A 702 19.78 -20.35 31.95
C ASN A 702 19.90 -20.72 30.47
N ASN A 703 19.18 -21.72 29.98
CA ASN A 703 19.14 -22.07 28.57
C ASN A 703 18.45 -20.96 27.72
N TYR A 704 17.41 -20.38 28.28
CA TYR A 704 16.72 -19.26 27.65
C TYR A 704 17.63 -18.00 27.57
N LEU A 705 18.31 -17.66 28.67
CA LEU A 705 19.26 -16.56 28.74
C LEU A 705 20.49 -16.79 27.84
N ARG A 706 21.01 -18.03 27.77
CA ARG A 706 22.07 -18.40 26.81
C ARG A 706 21.61 -18.34 25.35
N LYS A 707 20.38 -18.77 25.09
CA LYS A 707 19.81 -18.69 23.74
C LYS A 707 19.57 -17.24 23.32
N GLN A 708 19.07 -16.40 24.21
CA GLN A 708 18.92 -14.97 23.98
C GLN A 708 20.26 -14.22 23.86
N ALA A 709 21.26 -14.63 24.63
CA ALA A 709 22.61 -14.06 24.50
C ALA A 709 23.23 -14.42 23.14
N LYS A 710 23.10 -15.68 22.69
CA LYS A 710 23.52 -16.09 21.34
C LYS A 710 22.75 -15.42 20.21
N GLU A 711 21.45 -15.19 20.40
CA GLU A 711 20.60 -14.47 19.42
C GLU A 711 20.88 -12.96 19.43
N ALA A 712 21.31 -12.38 20.55
CA ALA A 712 21.73 -10.97 20.65
C ALA A 712 23.15 -10.73 20.10
N GLU A 713 23.98 -11.77 20.02
CA GLU A 713 25.28 -11.75 19.36
C GLU A 713 25.19 -11.94 17.84
N GLN A 714 24.04 -12.43 17.31
CA GLN A 714 23.83 -12.46 15.88
C GLN A 714 23.53 -11.03 15.38
N PRO A 715 24.20 -10.57 14.32
CA PRO A 715 24.00 -9.24 13.80
C PRO A 715 22.55 -9.06 13.36
N LEU A 716 21.94 -7.97 13.83
CA LEU A 716 20.63 -7.51 13.35
C LEU A 716 20.68 -7.36 11.84
N ASN A 717 19.78 -8.06 11.14
CA ASN A 717 19.59 -8.00 9.69
C ASN A 717 18.95 -6.65 9.28
N ASN A 718 19.64 -5.55 9.61
CA ASN A 718 19.41 -4.21 9.11
C ASN A 718 20.58 -3.82 8.26
N ALA A 719 20.36 -3.23 7.09
CA ALA A 719 21.44 -2.72 6.21
C ALA A 719 22.47 -1.84 6.96
N PHE A 720 22.06 -1.25 8.09
CA PHE A 720 22.91 -0.46 8.98
C PHE A 720 23.73 -1.33 9.95
N ALA A 721 23.15 -2.42 10.47
CA ALA A 721 23.87 -3.37 11.31
C ALA A 721 24.85 -4.21 10.49
N ASP A 722 24.52 -4.53 9.25
CA ASP A 722 25.42 -5.16 8.28
C ASP A 722 26.55 -4.23 7.86
N ALA A 723 26.26 -2.93 7.65
CA ALA A 723 27.29 -1.93 7.39
C ALA A 723 28.22 -1.71 8.60
N LEU A 724 27.71 -1.75 9.83
CA LEU A 724 28.48 -1.65 11.06
C LEU A 724 29.26 -2.93 11.43
N SER A 725 28.72 -4.12 11.09
CA SER A 725 29.43 -5.38 11.34
C SER A 725 30.61 -5.59 10.37
N LYS A 726 30.49 -5.10 9.13
CA LYS A 726 31.54 -5.12 8.12
C LYS A 726 32.71 -4.15 8.43
N LEU A 727 32.48 -3.16 9.34
CA LEU A 727 33.51 -2.22 9.79
C LEU A 727 34.43 -2.78 10.91
N LYS A 728 34.12 -3.94 11.49
CA LYS A 728 34.91 -4.58 12.55
C LYS A 728 35.88 -5.66 12.07
N THR A 729 35.97 -5.90 10.77
CA THR A 729 36.89 -6.89 10.14
C THR A 729 37.92 -6.26 9.22
N ILE A 730 38.40 -5.08 9.58
CA ILE A 730 39.65 -4.48 9.06
C ILE A 730 40.50 -4.06 10.25
#